data_efa7ab60a478adee9706292048970bd1
#
_entry.id   efa7ab60a478adee9706292048970bd1
#
_cell.length_a   1.000
_cell.length_b   1.000
_cell.length_c   1.000
_cell.angle_alpha   90.00
_cell.angle_beta   90.00
_cell.angle_gamma   90.00
#
_symmetry.space_group_name_H-M   'P 1'
#
loop_
_entity.id
_entity.type
_entity.pdbx_description
1 polymer ?
#
loop_
_entity_poly.entity_id
_entity_poly.type
_entity_poly.pdbx_seq_one_letter_code
_entity_poly.pdbx_strand_id
1 'polypeptide(L)'
;MKYGFVKVAAAIPLVKVADCQFNAQQAGRLISEADSKGVQVIIFPELNLTGYSCGDLFEQSLLLEQAEMALMQVMNETRQLDIISIVGMPVTVNSTLMNCAVVLQRGKILGVVPKTYLPNYKEFYEQRWFAPSSAHADNTMVRLCGQQVPVSANLIFESVDLCFGIEICEDVWATIPPSSKLALQGADVIFNMSADTENICKHQYLRSLIAQQSARCLAGYVFASSGFGESTTDVVFAGNAFIYENGTLLAASERFSFEEQLVFSEIDVERLRNERMLNTTFSASVRAYKDCPVKRIPVELAQTGEECTLTRPVEPHPFVPEGGKLLDERCEEIFSIQVAGLAKRLVHTGCKTVVVGISGGLDSTLALLVCVKTFDKLGLSREGIVGITMPGFGTTDRTYHNALDLMRSLQVTTREISIRDACIQHFKDIDHDMSVHDVTYENGQARERTQILMDYANKVGGLVIGTGDLSELALGWATYNGDHMSMYGVNASIPKTLVRYLVTWVAETGVDEESRTTLLDIIDTPISPELIPADENGNIKQKTEDLVGPYELHDFFLFHFLRFGFRPAKIFYLAEIAFRDVYDKETIKKWLTNFCRRFFNQQFKRSCLPDGPKVGSVSLSPRGDWRMPSDASSALWLQECEQL
;
A
#
# COMPACT_ATOMS: atom_id res chain seq x y z
N MET A 1 18.71 8.94 -6.28
CA MET A 1 17.21 8.91 -6.20
C MET A 1 16.72 9.49 -4.90
N LYS A 2 15.62 10.24 -4.93
CA LYS A 2 15.01 10.78 -3.71
C LYS A 2 14.09 9.70 -3.11
N TYR A 3 14.35 9.30 -1.88
CA TYR A 3 13.51 8.35 -1.10
C TYR A 3 13.28 6.95 -1.72
N GLY A 4 14.22 6.43 -2.53
CA GLY A 4 14.17 5.07 -3.05
C GLY A 4 13.23 4.83 -4.24
N PHE A 5 12.69 5.87 -4.86
CA PHE A 5 11.83 5.73 -6.04
C PHE A 5 12.64 5.64 -7.33
N VAL A 6 12.34 4.66 -8.17
CA VAL A 6 12.90 4.47 -9.52
C VAL A 6 11.80 4.65 -10.55
N LYS A 7 12.01 5.55 -11.51
CA LYS A 7 11.07 5.77 -12.60
C LYS A 7 11.36 4.82 -13.77
N VAL A 8 10.38 3.98 -14.10
CA VAL A 8 10.46 2.98 -15.15
C VAL A 8 9.39 3.19 -16.20
N ALA A 9 9.63 2.70 -17.42
CA ALA A 9 8.66 2.77 -18.49
C ALA A 9 8.56 1.47 -19.27
N ALA A 10 7.33 1.19 -19.76
CA ALA A 10 7.02 0.20 -20.77
C ALA A 10 6.56 0.92 -22.05
N ALA A 11 7.25 0.72 -23.13
CA ALA A 11 6.94 1.29 -24.44
C ALA A 11 6.13 0.33 -25.30
N ILE A 12 5.17 0.86 -26.06
CA ILE A 12 4.48 0.15 -27.13
C ILE A 12 4.69 0.97 -28.40
N PRO A 13 5.75 0.67 -29.18
CA PRO A 13 6.03 1.37 -30.42
C PRO A 13 5.06 0.93 -31.52
N LEU A 14 4.88 1.77 -32.53
CA LEU A 14 4.39 1.31 -33.82
C LEU A 14 5.47 0.43 -34.46
N VAL A 15 5.08 -0.72 -34.99
CA VAL A 15 5.97 -1.69 -35.60
C VAL A 15 5.61 -1.90 -37.07
N LYS A 16 6.61 -2.15 -37.89
CA LYS A 16 6.46 -2.73 -39.23
C LYS A 16 7.25 -4.02 -39.30
N VAL A 17 6.55 -5.11 -39.59
CA VAL A 17 7.16 -6.44 -39.67
C VAL A 17 8.31 -6.45 -40.72
N ALA A 18 9.50 -6.87 -40.31
CA ALA A 18 10.75 -6.92 -41.07
C ALA A 18 11.31 -5.55 -41.55
N ASP A 19 10.73 -4.42 -41.14
CA ASP A 19 11.30 -3.09 -41.41
C ASP A 19 12.13 -2.61 -40.22
N CYS A 20 13.33 -3.17 -40.07
CA CYS A 20 14.22 -2.93 -38.94
C CYS A 20 14.59 -1.45 -38.79
N GLN A 21 14.73 -0.71 -39.90
CA GLN A 21 15.07 0.71 -39.87
C GLN A 21 13.92 1.55 -39.30
N PHE A 22 12.70 1.32 -39.74
CA PHE A 22 11.52 1.98 -39.17
C PHE A 22 11.41 1.69 -37.67
N ASN A 23 11.52 0.43 -37.30
CA ASN A 23 11.38 0.01 -35.89
C ASN A 23 12.46 0.62 -35.00
N ALA A 24 13.72 0.73 -35.48
CA ALA A 24 14.80 1.41 -34.77
C ALA A 24 14.51 2.90 -34.56
N GLN A 25 13.99 3.61 -35.56
CA GLN A 25 13.59 5.01 -35.44
C GLN A 25 12.51 5.22 -34.39
N GLN A 26 11.48 4.34 -34.37
CA GLN A 26 10.42 4.42 -33.34
C GLN A 26 11.00 4.17 -31.94
N ALA A 27 11.87 3.17 -31.77
CA ALA A 27 12.53 2.88 -30.51
C ALA A 27 13.39 4.07 -30.04
N GLY A 28 14.25 4.62 -30.89
CA GLY A 28 15.11 5.77 -30.57
C GLY A 28 14.31 7.00 -30.13
N ARG A 29 13.19 7.28 -30.79
CA ARG A 29 12.29 8.39 -30.45
C ARG A 29 11.64 8.20 -29.08
N LEU A 30 11.09 7.00 -28.80
CA LEU A 30 10.46 6.71 -27.50
C LEU A 30 11.47 6.68 -26.35
N ILE A 31 12.72 6.22 -26.59
CA ILE A 31 13.80 6.31 -25.60
C ILE A 31 14.09 7.77 -25.26
N SER A 32 14.23 8.64 -26.29
CA SER A 32 14.48 10.07 -26.07
C SER A 32 13.33 10.77 -25.37
N GLU A 33 12.08 10.41 -25.67
CA GLU A 33 10.91 10.90 -24.97
C GLU A 33 10.90 10.46 -23.50
N ALA A 34 11.19 9.19 -23.24
CA ALA A 34 11.25 8.64 -21.88
C ALA A 34 12.34 9.32 -21.04
N ASP A 35 13.54 9.53 -21.63
CA ASP A 35 14.65 10.22 -20.98
C ASP A 35 14.25 11.66 -20.59
N SER A 36 13.57 12.39 -21.51
CA SER A 36 13.07 13.74 -21.23
C SER A 36 12.05 13.81 -20.09
N LYS A 37 11.37 12.71 -19.79
CA LYS A 37 10.42 12.56 -18.66
C LYS A 37 11.10 12.01 -17.38
N GLY A 38 12.42 11.87 -17.39
CA GLY A 38 13.22 11.40 -16.25
C GLY A 38 13.08 9.90 -15.98
N VAL A 39 12.69 9.11 -17.00
CA VAL A 39 12.67 7.63 -16.91
C VAL A 39 14.10 7.13 -16.83
N GLN A 40 14.35 6.19 -15.93
CA GLN A 40 15.69 5.63 -15.71
C GLN A 40 15.90 4.28 -16.43
N VAL A 41 14.82 3.51 -16.58
CA VAL A 41 14.85 2.24 -17.34
C VAL A 41 13.59 2.12 -18.19
N ILE A 42 13.75 1.85 -19.48
CA ILE A 42 12.66 1.61 -20.42
C ILE A 42 12.77 0.21 -21.04
N ILE A 43 11.64 -0.47 -21.19
CA ILE A 43 11.54 -1.76 -21.88
C ILE A 43 10.62 -1.66 -23.10
N PHE A 44 11.01 -2.36 -24.17
CA PHE A 44 10.26 -2.54 -25.40
C PHE A 44 9.68 -3.96 -25.49
N PRO A 45 8.71 -4.20 -26.39
CA PRO A 45 8.18 -5.54 -26.67
C PRO A 45 9.24 -6.51 -27.20
N GLU A 46 8.91 -7.79 -27.14
CA GLU A 46 9.70 -8.89 -27.68
C GLU A 46 9.93 -8.71 -29.18
N LEU A 47 11.20 -8.89 -29.62
CA LEU A 47 11.62 -8.78 -31.02
C LEU A 47 11.23 -7.45 -31.70
N ASN A 48 11.09 -6.36 -30.93
CA ASN A 48 10.56 -5.09 -31.45
C ASN A 48 11.39 -4.47 -32.59
N LEU A 49 12.70 -4.81 -32.71
CA LEU A 49 13.53 -4.29 -33.82
C LEU A 49 13.23 -4.96 -35.15
N THR A 50 12.72 -6.19 -35.18
CA THR A 50 12.30 -6.90 -36.39
C THR A 50 10.79 -6.94 -36.56
N GLY A 51 10.03 -6.87 -35.49
CA GLY A 51 8.70 -7.40 -35.32
C GLY A 51 8.76 -8.88 -34.93
N TYR A 52 7.80 -9.29 -34.08
CA TYR A 52 7.68 -10.68 -33.61
C TYR A 52 7.20 -11.61 -34.71
N SER A 53 6.30 -11.15 -35.56
CA SER A 53 5.57 -11.96 -36.54
C SER A 53 6.29 -12.13 -37.89
N CYS A 54 7.63 -12.09 -37.90
CA CYS A 54 8.43 -12.27 -39.10
C CYS A 54 8.39 -13.71 -39.67
N GLY A 55 8.01 -14.72 -38.90
CA GLY A 55 7.94 -16.11 -39.38
C GLY A 55 9.26 -16.63 -39.92
N ASP A 56 9.23 -17.37 -41.03
CA ASP A 56 10.44 -17.94 -41.65
C ASP A 56 11.42 -16.88 -42.20
N LEU A 57 11.09 -15.58 -42.17
CA LEU A 57 12.06 -14.53 -42.45
C LEU A 57 13.22 -14.51 -41.44
N PHE A 58 13.05 -15.05 -40.24
CA PHE A 58 14.16 -15.24 -39.30
C PHE A 58 15.27 -16.17 -39.80
N GLU A 59 15.01 -16.96 -40.84
CA GLU A 59 16.03 -17.77 -41.54
C GLU A 59 16.84 -16.98 -42.59
N GLN A 60 16.47 -15.71 -42.84
CA GLN A 60 17.12 -14.87 -43.85
C GLN A 60 18.25 -14.05 -43.23
N SER A 61 19.48 -14.25 -43.73
CA SER A 61 20.65 -13.50 -43.24
C SER A 61 20.48 -11.99 -43.34
N LEU A 62 19.79 -11.52 -44.39
CA LEU A 62 19.53 -10.11 -44.57
C LEU A 62 18.73 -9.50 -43.40
N LEU A 63 17.70 -10.19 -42.87
CA LEU A 63 16.92 -9.73 -41.73
C LEU A 63 17.80 -9.65 -40.48
N LEU A 64 18.64 -10.65 -40.23
CA LEU A 64 19.52 -10.69 -39.06
C LEU A 64 20.60 -9.59 -39.13
N GLU A 65 21.19 -9.35 -40.31
CA GLU A 65 22.12 -8.24 -40.52
C GLU A 65 21.46 -6.88 -40.32
N GLN A 66 20.24 -6.70 -40.85
CA GLN A 66 19.47 -5.44 -40.65
C GLN A 66 19.02 -5.24 -39.21
N ALA A 67 18.74 -6.30 -38.46
CA ALA A 67 18.43 -6.20 -37.01
C ALA A 67 19.66 -5.71 -36.22
N GLU A 68 20.89 -6.18 -36.55
CA GLU A 68 22.12 -5.68 -35.94
C GLU A 68 22.39 -4.20 -36.31
N MET A 69 22.15 -3.82 -37.57
CA MET A 69 22.26 -2.42 -38.00
C MET A 69 21.23 -1.52 -37.30
N ALA A 70 20.02 -2.00 -37.11
CA ALA A 70 18.98 -1.30 -36.36
C ALA A 70 19.40 -1.07 -34.88
N LEU A 71 19.98 -2.07 -34.23
CA LEU A 71 20.55 -1.93 -32.89
C LEU A 71 21.65 -0.86 -32.86
N MET A 72 22.57 -0.86 -33.86
CA MET A 72 23.61 0.17 -33.99
C MET A 72 23.02 1.56 -34.16
N GLN A 73 21.93 1.69 -34.92
CA GLN A 73 21.21 2.97 -35.06
C GLN A 73 20.66 3.45 -33.70
N VAL A 74 19.92 2.61 -32.98
CA VAL A 74 19.40 2.95 -31.64
C VAL A 74 20.55 3.36 -30.70
N MET A 75 21.64 2.60 -30.67
CA MET A 75 22.82 2.91 -29.84
C MET A 75 23.44 4.27 -30.17
N ASN A 76 23.52 4.63 -31.46
CA ASN A 76 24.08 5.90 -31.88
C ASN A 76 23.16 7.08 -31.54
N GLU A 77 21.87 6.94 -31.78
CA GLU A 77 20.86 7.98 -31.50
C GLU A 77 20.75 8.26 -29.99
N THR A 78 20.88 7.23 -29.15
CA THR A 78 20.74 7.32 -27.69
C THR A 78 22.05 7.42 -26.92
N ARG A 79 23.18 7.59 -27.63
CA ARG A 79 24.53 7.54 -27.05
C ARG A 79 24.78 8.57 -25.93
N GLN A 80 24.11 9.71 -25.97
CA GLN A 80 24.26 10.79 -25.00
C GLN A 80 23.25 10.71 -23.85
N LEU A 81 22.32 9.76 -23.91
CA LEU A 81 21.29 9.60 -22.91
C LEU A 81 21.75 8.67 -21.79
N ASP A 82 21.32 8.97 -20.57
CA ASP A 82 21.66 8.20 -19.37
C ASP A 82 20.69 7.04 -19.11
N ILE A 83 19.52 7.04 -19.76
CA ILE A 83 18.49 6.03 -19.63
C ILE A 83 19.01 4.65 -20.04
N ILE A 84 18.67 3.62 -19.26
CA ILE A 84 18.92 2.22 -19.62
C ILE A 84 17.75 1.75 -20.50
N SER A 85 18.07 1.19 -21.68
CA SER A 85 17.07 0.73 -22.64
C SER A 85 17.17 -0.78 -22.85
N ILE A 86 16.02 -1.47 -22.83
CA ILE A 86 15.91 -2.92 -23.05
C ILE A 86 15.10 -3.12 -24.32
N VAL A 87 15.78 -3.56 -25.39
CA VAL A 87 15.19 -3.78 -26.73
C VAL A 87 15.23 -5.25 -27.11
N GLY A 88 14.26 -5.73 -27.90
CA GLY A 88 14.13 -7.12 -28.33
C GLY A 88 14.63 -7.32 -29.76
N MET A 89 15.46 -8.35 -29.99
CA MET A 89 15.93 -8.73 -31.33
C MET A 89 16.39 -10.17 -31.38
N PRO A 90 16.44 -10.79 -32.60
CA PRO A 90 17.13 -12.06 -32.81
C PRO A 90 18.64 -11.86 -32.70
N VAL A 91 19.35 -12.75 -31.99
CA VAL A 91 20.81 -12.72 -31.86
C VAL A 91 21.38 -14.11 -32.19
N THR A 92 22.38 -14.16 -33.07
CA THR A 92 23.11 -15.40 -33.36
C THR A 92 24.23 -15.57 -32.33
N VAL A 93 24.19 -16.67 -31.57
CA VAL A 93 25.19 -17.05 -30.58
C VAL A 93 25.78 -18.40 -30.97
N ASN A 94 27.09 -18.48 -31.30
CA ASN A 94 27.75 -19.71 -31.68
C ASN A 94 26.96 -20.53 -32.72
N SER A 95 26.52 -19.89 -33.81
CA SER A 95 25.70 -20.47 -34.88
C SER A 95 24.28 -20.91 -34.48
N THR A 96 23.79 -20.48 -33.35
CA THR A 96 22.42 -20.74 -32.86
C THR A 96 21.67 -19.42 -32.80
N LEU A 97 20.47 -19.35 -33.40
CA LEU A 97 19.63 -18.17 -33.34
C LEU A 97 18.82 -18.16 -32.04
N MET A 98 18.80 -17.06 -31.34
CA MET A 98 18.11 -16.87 -30.06
C MET A 98 17.23 -15.62 -30.08
N ASN A 99 16.07 -15.68 -29.45
CA ASN A 99 15.21 -14.54 -29.15
C ASN A 99 15.73 -13.86 -27.88
N CYS A 100 16.15 -12.61 -27.97
CA CYS A 100 16.94 -11.97 -26.94
C CYS A 100 16.42 -10.57 -26.55
N ALA A 101 16.54 -10.24 -25.27
CA ALA A 101 16.59 -8.87 -24.78
C ALA A 101 18.04 -8.35 -24.79
N VAL A 102 18.24 -7.17 -25.34
CA VAL A 102 19.55 -6.50 -25.36
C VAL A 102 19.46 -5.24 -24.50
N VAL A 103 20.37 -5.13 -23.52
CA VAL A 103 20.42 -3.99 -22.59
C VAL A 103 21.44 -2.98 -23.03
N LEU A 104 21.02 -1.74 -23.21
CA LEU A 104 21.82 -0.64 -23.76
C LEU A 104 21.95 0.49 -22.74
N GLN A 105 23.10 1.13 -22.70
CA GLN A 105 23.31 2.41 -22.02
C GLN A 105 24.48 3.18 -22.65
N ARG A 106 24.29 4.45 -22.94
CA ARG A 106 25.34 5.35 -23.46
C ARG A 106 26.14 4.76 -24.62
N GLY A 107 25.46 4.15 -25.59
CA GLY A 107 26.07 3.53 -26.75
C GLY A 107 26.85 2.22 -26.48
N LYS A 108 26.65 1.60 -25.31
CA LYS A 108 27.25 0.32 -24.94
C LYS A 108 26.16 -0.74 -24.77
N ILE A 109 26.49 -1.96 -25.17
CA ILE A 109 25.69 -3.14 -24.88
C ILE A 109 26.21 -3.70 -23.55
N LEU A 110 25.33 -3.75 -22.53
CA LEU A 110 25.69 -4.21 -21.19
C LEU A 110 25.55 -5.73 -21.06
N GLY A 111 24.58 -6.32 -21.74
CA GLY A 111 24.32 -7.76 -21.72
C GLY A 111 23.19 -8.15 -22.65
N VAL A 112 23.13 -9.45 -22.94
CA VAL A 112 22.10 -10.08 -23.76
C VAL A 112 21.44 -11.19 -22.95
N VAL A 113 20.11 -11.11 -22.83
CA VAL A 113 19.31 -12.09 -22.08
C VAL A 113 18.46 -12.89 -23.07
N PRO A 114 18.77 -14.18 -23.31
CA PRO A 114 17.99 -15.03 -24.19
C PRO A 114 16.76 -15.58 -23.48
N LYS A 115 15.68 -15.79 -24.24
CA LYS A 115 14.44 -16.43 -23.78
C LYS A 115 14.71 -17.83 -23.25
N THR A 116 14.11 -18.14 -22.09
CA THR A 116 14.33 -19.44 -21.43
C THR A 116 13.38 -20.49 -21.94
N TYR A 117 12.09 -20.18 -22.03
CA TYR A 117 11.05 -21.10 -22.48
C TYR A 117 10.49 -20.63 -23.83
N LEU A 118 10.57 -21.49 -24.84
CA LEU A 118 10.06 -21.22 -26.17
C LEU A 118 8.70 -21.90 -26.34
N PRO A 119 7.59 -21.14 -26.49
CA PRO A 119 6.29 -21.75 -26.72
C PRO A 119 6.27 -22.50 -28.08
N ASN A 120 5.76 -23.73 -28.05
CA ASN A 120 5.67 -24.58 -29.24
C ASN A 120 4.37 -25.38 -29.21
N TYR A 121 3.25 -24.67 -29.10
CA TYR A 121 1.89 -25.22 -29.06
C TYR A 121 0.91 -24.23 -29.68
N LYS A 122 -0.20 -24.73 -30.25
CA LYS A 122 -1.25 -23.95 -30.94
C LYS A 122 -0.66 -22.95 -31.95
N GLU A 123 -0.92 -21.66 -31.78
CA GLU A 123 -0.44 -20.57 -32.62
C GLU A 123 1.06 -20.26 -32.43
N PHE A 124 1.70 -20.82 -31.42
CA PHE A 124 3.11 -20.61 -31.14
C PHE A 124 3.98 -21.79 -31.63
N TYR A 125 5.06 -21.48 -32.36
CA TYR A 125 6.02 -22.43 -32.89
C TYR A 125 7.44 -21.85 -32.92
N GLU A 126 7.84 -21.15 -31.85
CA GLU A 126 9.14 -20.47 -31.76
C GLU A 126 10.35 -21.42 -31.84
N GLN A 127 10.21 -22.68 -31.43
CA GLN A 127 11.27 -23.68 -31.56
C GLN A 127 11.64 -23.99 -33.03
N ARG A 128 10.84 -23.53 -34.00
CA ARG A 128 11.15 -23.60 -35.41
C ARG A 128 12.35 -22.72 -35.76
N TRP A 129 12.50 -21.58 -35.09
CA TRP A 129 13.54 -20.58 -35.41
C TRP A 129 14.58 -20.42 -34.33
N PHE A 130 14.18 -20.49 -33.07
CA PHE A 130 15.00 -20.11 -31.93
C PHE A 130 15.38 -21.28 -31.04
N ALA A 131 16.54 -21.17 -30.41
CA ALA A 131 16.99 -22.06 -29.36
C ALA A 131 16.77 -21.41 -27.97
N PRO A 132 16.47 -22.20 -26.91
CA PRO A 132 16.30 -21.71 -25.55
C PRO A 132 17.64 -21.29 -24.93
N SER A 133 17.58 -20.50 -23.86
CA SER A 133 18.77 -20.06 -23.13
C SER A 133 19.69 -21.19 -22.68
N SER A 134 19.14 -22.38 -22.40
CA SER A 134 19.86 -23.58 -21.99
C SER A 134 20.75 -24.18 -23.10
N ALA A 135 20.66 -23.72 -24.36
CA ALA A 135 21.53 -24.14 -25.43
C ALA A 135 22.99 -23.70 -25.23
N HIS A 136 23.24 -22.72 -24.37
CA HIS A 136 24.58 -22.19 -24.10
C HIS A 136 24.86 -22.09 -22.59
N ALA A 137 26.14 -22.10 -22.24
CA ALA A 137 26.57 -21.93 -20.84
C ALA A 137 26.41 -20.47 -20.40
N ASP A 138 26.18 -20.26 -19.11
CA ASP A 138 25.95 -18.92 -18.50
C ASP A 138 27.12 -17.94 -18.63
N ASN A 139 28.32 -18.42 -18.97
CA ASN A 139 29.51 -17.60 -19.21
C ASN A 139 29.78 -17.32 -20.68
N THR A 140 28.83 -17.60 -21.57
CA THR A 140 28.95 -17.36 -23.00
C THR A 140 29.09 -15.88 -23.29
N MET A 141 29.95 -15.57 -24.28
CA MET A 141 30.14 -14.21 -24.81
C MET A 141 29.77 -14.19 -26.29
N VAL A 142 29.16 -13.11 -26.75
CA VAL A 142 28.87 -12.90 -28.18
C VAL A 142 29.51 -11.60 -28.66
N ARG A 143 29.90 -11.56 -29.91
CA ARG A 143 30.29 -10.32 -30.58
C ARG A 143 29.05 -9.72 -31.25
N LEU A 144 28.58 -8.57 -30.76
CA LEU A 144 27.40 -7.88 -31.26
C LEU A 144 27.73 -6.39 -31.43
N CYS A 145 27.47 -5.82 -32.60
CA CYS A 145 27.82 -4.45 -32.97
C CYS A 145 29.30 -4.10 -32.66
N GLY A 146 30.19 -5.04 -32.89
CA GLY A 146 31.63 -4.90 -32.63
C GLY A 146 32.05 -5.01 -31.17
N GLN A 147 31.15 -5.17 -30.24
CA GLN A 147 31.40 -5.31 -28.79
C GLN A 147 31.36 -6.77 -28.35
N GLN A 148 32.18 -7.16 -27.35
CA GLN A 148 32.12 -8.46 -26.68
C GLN A 148 31.23 -8.36 -25.47
N VAL A 149 30.07 -9.04 -25.45
CA VAL A 149 29.06 -8.92 -24.44
C VAL A 149 28.63 -10.26 -23.83
N PRO A 150 28.29 -10.32 -22.56
CA PRO A 150 27.82 -11.55 -21.93
C PRO A 150 26.41 -11.90 -22.38
N VAL A 151 26.19 -13.24 -22.56
CA VAL A 151 24.87 -13.81 -22.87
C VAL A 151 24.50 -14.80 -21.80
N SER A 152 23.42 -14.55 -21.07
CA SER A 152 22.84 -15.49 -20.10
C SER A 152 21.43 -15.04 -19.69
N ALA A 153 20.54 -15.99 -19.41
CA ALA A 153 19.26 -15.72 -18.76
C ALA A 153 19.40 -15.35 -17.26
N ASN A 154 20.58 -15.58 -16.68
CA ASN A 154 20.89 -15.33 -15.28
C ASN A 154 21.68 -14.03 -15.06
N LEU A 155 21.42 -12.97 -15.84
CA LEU A 155 21.99 -11.65 -15.63
C LEU A 155 21.15 -10.83 -14.68
N ILE A 156 21.82 -10.19 -13.71
CA ILE A 156 21.25 -9.12 -12.87
C ILE A 156 22.02 -7.84 -13.16
N PHE A 157 21.31 -6.80 -13.54
CA PHE A 157 21.85 -5.47 -13.75
C PHE A 157 21.75 -4.70 -12.43
N GLU A 158 22.86 -4.20 -11.92
CA GLU A 158 22.97 -3.75 -10.54
C GLU A 158 23.55 -2.35 -10.41
N SER A 159 22.84 -1.50 -9.68
CA SER A 159 23.34 -0.26 -9.10
C SER A 159 23.08 -0.26 -7.59
N VAL A 160 23.54 0.77 -6.88
CA VAL A 160 23.23 0.94 -5.45
C VAL A 160 21.72 1.05 -5.22
N ASP A 161 21.02 1.72 -6.12
CA ASP A 161 19.62 2.08 -5.96
C ASP A 161 18.64 1.07 -6.57
N LEU A 162 19.10 0.26 -7.52
CA LEU A 162 18.25 -0.69 -8.27
C LEU A 162 19.04 -1.92 -8.67
N CYS A 163 18.46 -3.10 -8.42
CA CYS A 163 18.82 -4.33 -9.07
C CYS A 163 17.66 -4.81 -9.92
N PHE A 164 17.90 -5.17 -11.19
CA PHE A 164 16.83 -5.68 -12.04
C PHE A 164 17.24 -6.89 -12.85
N GLY A 165 16.25 -7.72 -13.16
CA GLY A 165 16.39 -8.88 -14.02
C GLY A 165 15.39 -8.83 -15.17
N ILE A 166 15.61 -9.66 -16.19
CA ILE A 166 14.80 -9.69 -17.40
C ILE A 166 14.35 -11.12 -17.68
N GLU A 167 13.10 -11.27 -18.07
CA GLU A 167 12.54 -12.50 -18.66
C GLU A 167 11.71 -12.17 -19.90
N ILE A 168 11.41 -13.16 -20.75
CA ILE A 168 10.76 -12.91 -22.04
C ILE A 168 9.49 -13.74 -22.16
N CYS A 169 8.35 -13.06 -22.25
CA CYS A 169 7.03 -13.58 -22.64
C CYS A 169 6.66 -14.88 -21.92
N GLU A 170 6.80 -16.03 -22.61
CA GLU A 170 6.46 -17.37 -22.10
C GLU A 170 7.15 -17.71 -20.76
N ASP A 171 8.26 -17.07 -20.46
CA ASP A 171 9.00 -17.30 -19.23
C ASP A 171 8.12 -17.11 -17.98
N VAL A 172 7.20 -16.12 -17.97
CA VAL A 172 6.29 -15.88 -16.83
C VAL A 172 5.19 -16.93 -16.69
N TRP A 173 4.87 -17.65 -17.79
CA TRP A 173 3.85 -18.70 -17.78
C TRP A 173 4.39 -20.03 -17.24
N ALA A 174 5.71 -20.17 -17.13
CA ALA A 174 6.33 -21.35 -16.58
C ALA A 174 5.97 -21.56 -15.10
N THR A 175 5.90 -22.81 -14.66
CA THR A 175 5.62 -23.16 -13.25
C THR A 175 6.62 -22.53 -12.30
N ILE A 176 7.90 -22.43 -12.69
CA ILE A 176 8.96 -21.71 -11.97
C ILE A 176 9.59 -20.74 -12.97
N PRO A 177 9.07 -19.51 -13.06
CA PRO A 177 9.58 -18.52 -14.00
C PRO A 177 10.99 -18.04 -13.61
N PRO A 178 11.82 -17.60 -14.56
CA PRO A 178 13.13 -16.99 -14.29
C PRO A 178 13.05 -15.85 -13.27
N SER A 179 12.02 -15.03 -13.33
CA SER A 179 11.78 -13.93 -12.38
C SER A 179 11.78 -14.37 -10.92
N SER A 180 11.28 -15.57 -10.59
CA SER A 180 11.33 -16.09 -9.22
C SER A 180 12.78 -16.28 -8.74
N LYS A 181 13.66 -16.83 -9.59
CA LYS A 181 15.07 -17.01 -9.27
C LYS A 181 15.81 -15.68 -9.19
N LEU A 182 15.57 -14.79 -10.16
CA LEU A 182 16.20 -13.47 -10.21
C LEU A 182 15.83 -12.62 -8.97
N ALA A 183 14.56 -12.65 -8.54
CA ALA A 183 14.11 -11.97 -7.32
C ALA A 183 14.79 -12.53 -6.07
N LEU A 184 14.90 -13.86 -5.93
CA LEU A 184 15.61 -14.51 -4.81
C LEU A 184 17.12 -14.22 -4.83
N GLN A 185 17.69 -13.88 -5.98
CA GLN A 185 19.08 -13.43 -6.12
C GLN A 185 19.26 -11.92 -6.02
N GLY A 186 18.19 -11.18 -5.70
CA GLY A 186 18.23 -9.76 -5.32
C GLY A 186 17.70 -8.78 -6.36
N ALA A 187 17.10 -9.24 -7.48
CA ALA A 187 16.44 -8.32 -8.39
C ALA A 187 15.23 -7.66 -7.72
N ASP A 188 15.23 -6.34 -7.60
CA ASP A 188 14.14 -5.53 -7.05
C ASP A 188 13.00 -5.36 -8.05
N VAL A 189 13.36 -5.30 -9.35
CA VAL A 189 12.41 -5.12 -10.46
C VAL A 189 12.66 -6.18 -11.52
N ILE A 190 11.59 -6.74 -12.04
CA ILE A 190 11.61 -7.65 -13.19
C ILE A 190 11.04 -6.92 -14.41
N PHE A 191 11.74 -6.98 -15.51
CA PHE A 191 11.29 -6.50 -16.81
C PHE A 191 10.94 -7.70 -17.69
N ASN A 192 9.72 -7.72 -18.23
CA ASN A 192 9.25 -8.76 -19.13
C ASN A 192 8.86 -8.12 -20.47
N MET A 193 9.58 -8.47 -21.52
CA MET A 193 9.21 -8.15 -22.90
C MET A 193 8.39 -9.29 -23.50
N SER A 194 7.32 -8.94 -24.20
CA SER A 194 6.34 -9.90 -24.66
C SER A 194 5.84 -9.58 -26.07
N ALA A 195 5.34 -10.59 -26.75
CA ALA A 195 4.50 -10.49 -27.94
C ALA A 195 3.28 -11.40 -27.74
N ASP A 196 2.47 -11.04 -26.75
CA ASP A 196 1.34 -11.86 -26.31
C ASP A 196 0.13 -11.62 -27.20
N THR A 197 -0.36 -12.70 -27.83
CA THR A 197 -1.55 -12.66 -28.69
C THR A 197 -2.83 -12.46 -27.85
N GLU A 198 -3.78 -11.73 -28.36
CA GLU A 198 -5.01 -11.44 -27.62
C GLU A 198 -6.13 -12.43 -27.95
N ASN A 199 -6.74 -12.95 -26.90
CA ASN A 199 -7.93 -13.80 -26.94
C ASN A 199 -8.96 -13.32 -25.90
N ILE A 200 -10.24 -13.65 -26.14
CA ILE A 200 -11.28 -13.31 -25.19
C ILE A 200 -10.96 -13.88 -23.78
N CYS A 201 -11.14 -13.09 -22.72
CA CYS A 201 -10.85 -13.40 -21.33
C CYS A 201 -9.34 -13.53 -20.98
N LYS A 202 -8.41 -13.54 -21.92
CA LYS A 202 -6.98 -13.70 -21.66
C LYS A 202 -6.39 -12.52 -20.88
N HIS A 203 -6.82 -11.30 -21.18
CA HIS A 203 -6.34 -10.09 -20.52
C HIS A 203 -6.48 -10.13 -18.97
N GLN A 204 -7.65 -10.56 -18.47
CA GLN A 204 -7.86 -10.65 -17.02
C GLN A 204 -6.96 -11.72 -16.38
N TYR A 205 -6.78 -12.84 -17.06
CA TYR A 205 -5.87 -13.89 -16.62
C TYR A 205 -4.42 -13.38 -16.58
N LEU A 206 -3.95 -12.73 -17.66
CA LEU A 206 -2.62 -12.13 -17.75
C LEU A 206 -2.38 -11.12 -16.62
N ARG A 207 -3.30 -10.20 -16.39
CA ARG A 207 -3.21 -9.24 -15.28
C ARG A 207 -3.07 -9.94 -13.92
N SER A 208 -3.85 -10.98 -13.69
CA SER A 208 -3.80 -11.75 -12.44
C SER A 208 -2.46 -12.46 -12.29
N LEU A 209 -1.93 -13.04 -13.38
CA LEU A 209 -0.64 -13.73 -13.39
C LEU A 209 0.51 -12.76 -13.05
N ILE A 210 0.57 -11.60 -13.72
CA ILE A 210 1.61 -10.60 -13.50
C ILE A 210 1.51 -10.00 -12.09
N ALA A 211 0.29 -9.66 -11.63
CA ALA A 211 0.07 -9.16 -10.27
C ALA A 211 0.56 -10.16 -9.22
N GLN A 212 0.23 -11.44 -9.39
CA GLN A 212 0.65 -12.51 -8.47
C GLN A 212 2.16 -12.74 -8.50
N GLN A 213 2.79 -12.68 -9.68
CA GLN A 213 4.24 -12.83 -9.79
C GLN A 213 4.98 -11.66 -9.12
N SER A 214 4.52 -10.43 -9.33
CA SER A 214 5.01 -9.24 -8.63
C SER A 214 4.90 -9.39 -7.11
N ALA A 215 3.73 -9.80 -6.60
CA ALA A 215 3.48 -9.99 -5.17
C ALA A 215 4.31 -11.13 -4.56
N ARG A 216 4.39 -12.27 -5.25
CA ARG A 216 5.16 -13.44 -4.78
C ARG A 216 6.65 -13.15 -4.68
N CYS A 217 7.18 -12.37 -5.63
CA CYS A 217 8.58 -11.95 -5.66
C CYS A 217 8.88 -10.76 -4.76
N LEU A 218 7.87 -10.10 -4.17
CA LEU A 218 8.00 -8.81 -3.48
C LEU A 218 8.82 -7.85 -4.35
N ALA A 219 8.41 -7.68 -5.60
CA ALA A 219 9.18 -6.98 -6.63
C ALA A 219 8.31 -6.02 -7.43
N GLY A 220 8.95 -5.02 -8.05
CA GLY A 220 8.38 -4.34 -9.19
C GLY A 220 8.32 -5.29 -10.39
N TYR A 221 7.29 -5.15 -11.23
CA TYR A 221 7.17 -5.94 -12.44
C TYR A 221 6.70 -5.05 -13.59
N VAL A 222 7.53 -4.92 -14.63
CA VAL A 222 7.29 -4.08 -15.79
C VAL A 222 7.10 -4.97 -17.00
N PHE A 223 5.92 -4.95 -17.58
CA PHE A 223 5.52 -5.80 -18.72
C PHE A 223 5.25 -4.93 -19.94
N ALA A 224 5.83 -5.25 -21.08
CA ALA A 224 5.60 -4.58 -22.36
C ALA A 224 5.34 -5.61 -23.46
N SER A 225 4.16 -5.56 -24.08
CA SER A 225 3.78 -6.49 -25.15
C SER A 225 3.50 -5.77 -26.46
N SER A 226 3.76 -6.46 -27.56
CA SER A 226 3.51 -5.99 -28.93
C SER A 226 2.08 -5.47 -29.11
N GLY A 227 1.97 -4.42 -29.93
CA GLY A 227 0.71 -3.76 -30.25
C GLY A 227 0.47 -3.67 -31.75
N PHE A 228 -0.09 -2.53 -32.16
CA PHE A 228 -0.43 -2.29 -33.56
C PHE A 228 0.82 -2.29 -34.45
N GLY A 229 0.73 -3.00 -35.59
CA GLY A 229 1.80 -3.12 -36.58
C GLY A 229 2.38 -4.52 -36.74
N GLU A 230 2.18 -5.42 -35.77
CA GLU A 230 2.43 -6.84 -35.96
C GLU A 230 1.46 -7.48 -36.96
N SER A 231 1.83 -8.62 -37.57
CA SER A 231 0.99 -9.32 -38.53
C SER A 231 -0.32 -9.80 -37.90
N THR A 232 -1.40 -9.64 -38.61
CA THR A 232 -2.75 -10.12 -38.21
C THR A 232 -3.22 -11.29 -39.08
N THR A 233 -2.30 -12.10 -39.62
CA THR A 233 -2.64 -13.27 -40.45
C THR A 233 -3.62 -14.19 -39.74
N ASP A 234 -3.34 -14.54 -38.47
CA ASP A 234 -4.19 -15.44 -37.66
C ASP A 234 -4.42 -14.90 -36.24
N VAL A 235 -3.67 -13.89 -35.79
CA VAL A 235 -3.66 -13.41 -34.40
C VAL A 235 -3.70 -11.88 -34.36
N VAL A 236 -4.06 -11.33 -33.17
CA VAL A 236 -4.06 -9.88 -32.94
C VAL A 236 -3.27 -9.58 -31.66
N PHE A 237 -2.56 -8.48 -31.66
CA PHE A 237 -1.78 -7.98 -30.52
C PHE A 237 -2.42 -6.72 -29.97
N ALA A 238 -2.73 -6.71 -28.67
CA ALA A 238 -3.51 -5.63 -28.07
C ALA A 238 -2.68 -4.47 -27.50
N GLY A 239 -1.35 -4.59 -27.46
CA GLY A 239 -0.49 -3.57 -26.86
C GLY A 239 -0.63 -3.47 -25.35
N ASN A 240 -0.60 -4.60 -24.64
CA ASN A 240 -0.65 -4.62 -23.19
C ASN A 240 0.67 -4.13 -22.59
N ALA A 241 0.63 -3.09 -21.75
CA ALA A 241 1.74 -2.73 -20.88
C ALA A 241 1.24 -2.54 -19.47
N PHE A 242 2.00 -3.05 -18.48
CA PHE A 242 1.66 -2.97 -17.07
C PHE A 242 2.89 -2.66 -16.23
N ILE A 243 2.71 -1.83 -15.21
CA ILE A 243 3.70 -1.60 -14.16
C ILE A 243 3.04 -1.98 -12.84
N TYR A 244 3.55 -3.03 -12.19
CA TYR A 244 3.10 -3.50 -10.89
C TYR A 244 4.19 -3.31 -9.83
N GLU A 245 3.77 -3.07 -8.59
CA GLU A 245 4.61 -3.03 -7.40
C GLU A 245 3.98 -3.90 -6.31
N ASN A 246 4.64 -5.01 -5.97
CA ASN A 246 4.13 -5.95 -4.94
C ASN A 246 2.64 -6.28 -5.14
N GLY A 247 2.25 -6.60 -6.37
CA GLY A 247 0.88 -6.98 -6.73
C GLY A 247 -0.09 -5.83 -7.00
N THR A 248 0.30 -4.59 -6.72
CA THR A 248 -0.52 -3.41 -6.99
C THR A 248 -0.23 -2.85 -8.37
N LEU A 249 -1.25 -2.61 -9.18
CA LEU A 249 -1.11 -1.96 -10.47
C LEU A 249 -0.84 -0.46 -10.27
N LEU A 250 0.25 0.04 -10.86
CA LEU A 250 0.60 1.46 -10.83
C LEU A 250 0.20 2.19 -12.12
N ALA A 251 0.40 1.53 -13.25
CA ALA A 251 0.06 2.09 -14.56
C ALA A 251 -0.22 0.98 -15.57
N ALA A 252 -1.05 1.27 -16.57
CA ALA A 252 -1.39 0.38 -17.67
C ALA A 252 -1.61 1.15 -18.97
N SER A 253 -1.39 0.48 -20.11
CA SER A 253 -1.71 0.99 -21.44
C SER A 253 -3.19 0.89 -21.76
N GLU A 254 -3.62 1.65 -22.75
CA GLU A 254 -4.89 1.44 -23.47
C GLU A 254 -4.73 0.28 -24.45
N ARG A 255 -5.66 -0.69 -24.40
CA ARG A 255 -5.65 -1.86 -25.29
C ARG A 255 -6.22 -1.51 -26.66
N PHE A 256 -5.67 -2.17 -27.68
CA PHE A 256 -6.10 -2.01 -29.08
C PHE A 256 -5.95 -0.57 -29.59
N SER A 257 -5.06 0.21 -29.01
CA SER A 257 -4.69 1.53 -29.55
C SER A 257 -3.94 1.34 -30.89
N PHE A 258 -4.22 2.22 -31.85
CA PHE A 258 -3.50 2.31 -33.11
C PHE A 258 -2.35 3.32 -33.07
N GLU A 259 -2.16 3.93 -31.91
CA GLU A 259 -1.09 4.87 -31.64
C GLU A 259 -0.04 4.22 -30.72
N GLU A 260 1.17 4.75 -30.78
CA GLU A 260 2.21 4.35 -29.85
C GLU A 260 1.86 4.81 -28.41
N GLN A 261 2.40 4.12 -27.44
CA GLN A 261 2.18 4.47 -26.04
C GLN A 261 3.47 4.38 -25.24
N LEU A 262 3.64 5.28 -24.28
CA LEU A 262 4.68 5.27 -23.28
C LEU A 262 4.04 5.26 -21.89
N VAL A 263 3.99 4.09 -21.26
CA VAL A 263 3.45 3.90 -19.91
C VAL A 263 4.60 3.98 -18.93
N PHE A 264 4.53 4.85 -17.92
CA PHE A 264 5.58 5.00 -16.91
C PHE A 264 5.00 5.22 -15.51
N SER A 265 5.78 4.86 -14.51
CA SER A 265 5.49 5.11 -13.10
C SER A 265 6.78 4.99 -12.28
N GLU A 266 6.72 5.38 -11.01
CA GLU A 266 7.80 5.21 -10.06
C GLU A 266 7.56 3.98 -9.18
N ILE A 267 8.57 3.08 -9.12
CA ILE A 267 8.58 1.91 -8.21
C ILE A 267 9.35 2.29 -6.94
N ASP A 268 8.76 2.02 -5.78
CA ASP A 268 9.38 2.24 -4.47
C ASP A 268 10.28 1.06 -4.08
N VAL A 269 11.52 1.09 -4.53
CA VAL A 269 12.52 0.03 -4.28
C VAL A 269 12.86 -0.09 -2.79
N GLU A 270 12.91 1.04 -2.06
CA GLU A 270 13.17 1.01 -0.60
C GLU A 270 12.05 0.26 0.13
N ARG A 271 10.80 0.50 -0.21
CA ARG A 271 9.65 -0.25 0.32
C ARG A 271 9.78 -1.74 0.05
N LEU A 272 10.08 -2.13 -1.19
CA LEU A 272 10.23 -3.54 -1.57
C LEU A 272 11.35 -4.23 -0.77
N ARG A 273 12.49 -3.57 -0.60
CA ARG A 273 13.61 -4.06 0.20
C ARG A 273 13.26 -4.20 1.68
N ASN A 274 12.53 -3.23 2.24
CA ASN A 274 12.04 -3.30 3.62
C ASN A 274 11.05 -4.45 3.82
N GLU A 275 10.11 -4.65 2.92
CA GLU A 275 9.17 -5.77 2.98
C GLU A 275 9.88 -7.13 2.89
N ARG A 276 10.89 -7.28 2.02
CA ARG A 276 11.73 -8.49 1.93
C ARG A 276 12.52 -8.74 3.21
N MET A 277 13.07 -7.71 3.82
CA MET A 277 13.83 -7.81 5.07
C MET A 277 12.95 -8.32 6.22
N LEU A 278 11.71 -7.88 6.29
CA LEU A 278 10.75 -8.29 7.32
C LEU A 278 10.11 -9.66 7.06
N ASN A 279 10.13 -10.14 5.80
CA ASN A 279 9.50 -11.39 5.41
C ASN A 279 10.43 -12.58 5.60
N THR A 280 10.26 -13.30 6.71
CA THR A 280 11.08 -14.48 7.05
C THR A 280 10.94 -15.62 6.04
N THR A 281 9.78 -15.76 5.40
CA THR A 281 9.53 -16.78 4.36
C THR A 281 10.32 -16.46 3.10
N PHE A 282 10.38 -15.18 2.69
CA PHE A 282 11.22 -14.75 1.57
C PHE A 282 12.70 -15.05 1.85
N SER A 283 13.18 -14.69 3.05
CA SER A 283 14.56 -14.98 3.47
C SER A 283 14.87 -16.49 3.53
N ALA A 284 13.89 -17.32 3.90
CA ALA A 284 14.04 -18.79 3.86
C ALA A 284 14.15 -19.30 2.43
N SER A 285 13.35 -18.74 1.50
CA SER A 285 13.41 -19.08 0.07
C SER A 285 14.74 -18.66 -0.55
N VAL A 286 15.29 -17.49 -0.20
CA VAL A 286 16.63 -17.06 -0.64
C VAL A 286 17.68 -18.11 -0.24
N ARG A 287 17.64 -18.61 0.99
CA ARG A 287 18.59 -19.66 1.45
C ARG A 287 18.45 -20.97 0.70
N ALA A 288 17.24 -21.34 0.29
CA ALA A 288 16.98 -22.56 -0.47
C ALA A 288 17.53 -22.49 -1.91
N TYR A 289 17.62 -21.29 -2.48
CA TYR A 289 18.09 -21.03 -3.84
C TYR A 289 19.47 -20.35 -3.92
N LYS A 290 20.27 -20.40 -2.84
CA LYS A 290 21.60 -19.74 -2.74
C LYS A 290 22.60 -20.19 -3.81
N ASP A 291 22.48 -21.43 -4.30
CA ASP A 291 23.40 -22.03 -5.24
C ASP A 291 23.00 -21.79 -6.72
N CYS A 292 21.99 -20.96 -6.97
CA CYS A 292 21.66 -20.54 -8.35
C CYS A 292 22.61 -19.41 -8.77
N PRO A 293 23.56 -19.65 -9.70
CA PRO A 293 24.52 -18.64 -10.11
C PRO A 293 23.82 -17.53 -10.91
N VAL A 294 24.18 -16.28 -10.60
CA VAL A 294 23.83 -15.11 -11.41
C VAL A 294 25.09 -14.32 -11.71
N LYS A 295 25.13 -13.68 -12.86
CA LYS A 295 26.18 -12.73 -13.22
C LYS A 295 25.67 -11.32 -13.02
N ARG A 296 26.38 -10.55 -12.18
CA ARG A 296 26.02 -9.14 -11.91
C ARG A 296 26.72 -8.21 -12.87
N ILE A 297 25.96 -7.37 -13.52
CA ILE A 297 26.42 -6.37 -14.50
C ILE A 297 26.22 -5.00 -13.88
N PRO A 298 27.30 -4.23 -13.61
CA PRO A 298 27.15 -2.91 -13.04
C PRO A 298 26.48 -1.96 -14.05
N VAL A 299 25.54 -1.14 -13.55
CA VAL A 299 24.86 -0.11 -14.30
C VAL A 299 24.85 1.19 -13.53
N GLU A 300 24.72 2.31 -14.22
CA GLU A 300 24.60 3.63 -13.64
C GLU A 300 23.17 4.16 -13.88
N LEU A 301 22.42 4.44 -12.82
CA LEU A 301 21.12 5.07 -12.98
C LEU A 301 21.29 6.57 -13.23
N ALA A 302 20.53 7.10 -14.17
CA ALA A 302 20.40 8.53 -14.39
C ALA A 302 20.01 9.21 -13.07
N GLN A 303 20.73 10.29 -12.73
CA GLN A 303 20.37 11.09 -11.56
C GLN A 303 19.09 11.87 -11.89
N THR A 304 18.04 11.64 -11.13
CA THR A 304 16.86 12.49 -11.19
C THR A 304 17.17 13.80 -10.49
N GLY A 305 16.88 14.92 -11.15
CA GLY A 305 17.05 16.26 -10.55
C GLY A 305 16.24 16.41 -9.25
N GLU A 306 16.59 17.39 -8.43
CA GLU A 306 15.89 17.67 -7.15
C GLU A 306 14.40 17.95 -7.32
N GLU A 307 13.96 18.37 -8.51
CA GLU A 307 12.57 18.69 -8.86
C GLU A 307 11.74 17.49 -9.37
N CYS A 308 12.31 16.26 -9.40
CA CYS A 308 11.56 15.10 -9.88
C CYS A 308 10.42 14.75 -8.92
N THR A 309 9.23 15.24 -9.22
CA THR A 309 7.99 14.90 -8.50
C THR A 309 7.48 13.54 -8.94
N LEU A 310 6.91 12.78 -7.98
CA LEU A 310 6.21 11.54 -8.31
C LEU A 310 5.04 11.83 -9.24
N THR A 311 4.87 11.00 -10.26
CA THR A 311 3.71 11.02 -11.17
C THR A 311 2.61 10.08 -10.72
N ARG A 312 2.97 9.08 -9.88
CA ARG A 312 1.98 8.17 -9.28
C ARG A 312 1.15 8.88 -8.20
N PRO A 313 -0.12 8.57 -8.06
CA PRO A 313 -0.94 9.11 -6.98
C PRO A 313 -0.44 8.61 -5.62
N VAL A 314 -0.54 9.48 -4.60
CA VAL A 314 -0.32 9.13 -3.20
C VAL A 314 -1.65 9.29 -2.49
N GLU A 315 -2.19 8.19 -1.98
CA GLU A 315 -3.50 8.17 -1.32
C GLU A 315 -3.46 8.92 0.03
N PRO A 316 -4.23 9.99 0.22
CA PRO A 316 -4.23 10.74 1.48
C PRO A 316 -4.87 9.98 2.64
N HIS A 317 -5.79 9.05 2.36
CA HIS A 317 -6.49 8.27 3.38
C HIS A 317 -6.22 6.76 3.21
N PRO A 318 -4.99 6.28 3.48
CA PRO A 318 -4.55 4.93 3.11
C PRO A 318 -5.26 3.79 3.86
N PHE A 319 -6.02 4.11 4.90
CA PHE A 319 -6.85 3.15 5.63
C PHE A 319 -8.27 3.04 5.07
N VAL A 320 -8.70 4.03 4.29
CA VAL A 320 -10.06 4.06 3.75
C VAL A 320 -10.09 3.32 2.42
N PRO A 321 -11.02 2.37 2.23
CA PRO A 321 -11.16 1.67 0.96
C PRO A 321 -11.53 2.62 -0.19
N GLU A 322 -11.05 2.32 -1.39
CA GLU A 322 -11.49 3.01 -2.62
C GLU A 322 -13.01 2.90 -2.80
N GLY A 323 -13.62 3.93 -3.39
CA GLY A 323 -15.08 4.06 -3.52
C GLY A 323 -15.78 3.02 -4.42
N GLY A 324 -17.11 3.02 -4.43
CA GLY A 324 -17.98 2.14 -5.22
C GLY A 324 -18.26 0.79 -4.56
N LYS A 325 -18.56 -0.24 -5.34
CA LYS A 325 -18.89 -1.60 -4.83
C LYS A 325 -17.82 -2.19 -3.91
N LEU A 326 -16.56 -1.85 -4.15
CA LEU A 326 -15.44 -2.31 -3.32
C LEU A 326 -15.50 -1.71 -1.91
N LEU A 327 -16.03 -0.49 -1.77
CA LEU A 327 -16.22 0.15 -0.47
C LEU A 327 -17.20 -0.63 0.40
N ASP A 328 -18.37 -1.02 -0.16
CA ASP A 328 -19.38 -1.78 0.55
C ASP A 328 -18.84 -3.14 1.02
N GLU A 329 -18.19 -3.89 0.13
CA GLU A 329 -17.57 -5.17 0.45
C GLU A 329 -16.51 -5.05 1.57
N ARG A 330 -15.69 -4.00 1.53
CA ARG A 330 -14.65 -3.74 2.53
C ARG A 330 -15.23 -3.30 3.87
N CYS A 331 -16.24 -2.45 3.88
CA CYS A 331 -16.92 -2.04 5.12
C CYS A 331 -17.61 -3.23 5.79
N GLU A 332 -18.28 -4.09 5.02
CA GLU A 332 -18.88 -5.31 5.54
C GLU A 332 -17.83 -6.29 6.10
N GLU A 333 -16.69 -6.45 5.41
CA GLU A 333 -15.57 -7.28 5.87
C GLU A 333 -15.00 -6.76 7.20
N ILE A 334 -14.73 -5.45 7.31
CA ILE A 334 -14.22 -4.80 8.53
C ILE A 334 -15.20 -5.05 9.70
N PHE A 335 -16.46 -4.75 9.49
CA PHE A 335 -17.51 -4.94 10.50
C PHE A 335 -17.63 -6.40 10.91
N SER A 336 -17.57 -7.33 9.96
CA SER A 336 -17.64 -8.77 10.22
C SER A 336 -16.47 -9.27 11.06
N ILE A 337 -15.25 -8.73 10.88
CA ILE A 337 -14.07 -9.04 11.70
C ILE A 337 -14.29 -8.57 13.14
N GLN A 338 -14.77 -7.32 13.34
CA GLN A 338 -15.07 -6.79 14.67
C GLN A 338 -16.14 -7.62 15.39
N VAL A 339 -17.24 -7.91 14.70
CA VAL A 339 -18.36 -8.73 15.20
C VAL A 339 -17.91 -10.15 15.55
N ALA A 340 -17.14 -10.80 14.69
CA ALA A 340 -16.65 -12.16 14.95
C ALA A 340 -15.71 -12.21 16.18
N GLY A 341 -14.87 -11.19 16.35
CA GLY A 341 -14.00 -11.05 17.52
C GLY A 341 -14.79 -10.95 18.82
N LEU A 342 -15.77 -10.05 18.88
CA LEU A 342 -16.62 -9.88 20.06
C LEU A 342 -17.51 -11.11 20.30
N ALA A 343 -18.12 -11.66 19.26
CA ALA A 343 -18.96 -12.86 19.36
C ALA A 343 -18.21 -14.04 19.99
N LYS A 344 -16.96 -14.28 19.54
CA LYS A 344 -16.13 -15.33 20.13
C LYS A 344 -15.85 -15.08 21.61
N ARG A 345 -15.63 -13.83 22.02
CA ARG A 345 -15.38 -13.46 23.41
C ARG A 345 -16.62 -13.76 24.28
N LEU A 346 -17.81 -13.34 23.82
CA LEU A 346 -19.07 -13.58 24.52
C LEU A 346 -19.39 -15.08 24.65
N VAL A 347 -19.25 -15.83 23.58
CA VAL A 347 -19.47 -17.28 23.59
C VAL A 347 -18.49 -18.00 24.54
N HIS A 348 -17.21 -17.57 24.56
CA HIS A 348 -16.19 -18.17 25.41
C HIS A 348 -16.44 -17.92 26.91
N THR A 349 -16.83 -16.69 27.26
CA THR A 349 -17.08 -16.32 28.65
C THR A 349 -18.46 -16.73 29.14
N GLY A 350 -19.38 -17.04 28.23
CA GLY A 350 -20.80 -17.28 28.54
C GLY A 350 -21.57 -16.00 28.91
N CYS A 351 -20.96 -14.82 28.77
CA CYS A 351 -21.61 -13.54 29.05
C CYS A 351 -22.73 -13.25 28.06
N LYS A 352 -23.87 -12.81 28.59
CA LYS A 352 -25.03 -12.36 27.82
C LYS A 352 -25.28 -10.85 27.95
N THR A 353 -24.35 -10.16 28.59
CA THR A 353 -24.41 -8.73 28.83
C THR A 353 -23.09 -8.07 28.46
N VAL A 354 -23.17 -6.91 27.82
CA VAL A 354 -22.04 -6.01 27.60
C VAL A 354 -22.36 -4.61 28.13
N VAL A 355 -21.35 -3.90 28.59
CA VAL A 355 -21.47 -2.52 29.10
C VAL A 355 -20.60 -1.63 28.22
N VAL A 356 -21.18 -0.56 27.69
CA VAL A 356 -20.51 0.38 26.80
C VAL A 356 -20.75 1.80 27.28
N GLY A 357 -19.70 2.58 27.42
CA GLY A 357 -19.81 4.03 27.67
C GLY A 357 -20.20 4.75 26.38
N ILE A 358 -21.32 5.45 26.37
CA ILE A 358 -21.83 6.18 25.20
C ILE A 358 -21.71 7.68 25.46
N SER A 359 -20.74 8.30 24.77
CA SER A 359 -20.51 9.75 24.84
C SER A 359 -21.35 10.54 23.83
N GLY A 360 -21.88 9.86 22.78
CA GLY A 360 -22.49 10.52 21.63
C GLY A 360 -21.49 10.90 20.53
N GLY A 361 -20.22 10.48 20.65
CA GLY A 361 -19.18 10.61 19.63
C GLY A 361 -19.05 9.37 18.75
N LEU A 362 -18.29 9.50 17.65
CA LEU A 362 -18.13 8.48 16.61
C LEU A 362 -17.63 7.11 17.14
N ASP A 363 -16.67 7.11 18.06
CA ASP A 363 -16.02 5.88 18.54
C ASP A 363 -16.96 5.03 19.37
N SER A 364 -17.68 5.68 20.33
CA SER A 364 -18.69 5.00 21.13
C SER A 364 -19.87 4.52 20.27
N THR A 365 -20.21 5.28 19.23
CA THR A 365 -21.24 4.90 18.24
C THR A 365 -20.83 3.65 17.49
N LEU A 366 -19.63 3.60 16.91
CA LEU A 366 -19.13 2.41 16.20
C LEU A 366 -19.10 1.19 17.11
N ALA A 367 -18.60 1.34 18.35
CA ALA A 367 -18.56 0.25 19.32
C ALA A 367 -19.96 -0.29 19.65
N LEU A 368 -20.95 0.60 19.81
CA LEU A 368 -22.34 0.23 20.06
C LEU A 368 -22.93 -0.53 18.86
N LEU A 369 -22.71 -0.06 17.63
CA LEU A 369 -23.17 -0.73 16.40
C LEU A 369 -22.56 -2.13 16.26
N VAL A 370 -21.28 -2.31 16.60
CA VAL A 370 -20.63 -3.63 16.65
C VAL A 370 -21.29 -4.53 17.68
N CYS A 371 -21.62 -4.01 18.88
CA CYS A 371 -22.34 -4.77 19.91
C CYS A 371 -23.73 -5.21 19.42
N VAL A 372 -24.51 -4.31 18.84
CA VAL A 372 -25.85 -4.60 18.31
C VAL A 372 -25.77 -5.71 17.24
N LYS A 373 -24.89 -5.56 16.24
CA LYS A 373 -24.73 -6.57 15.20
C LYS A 373 -24.25 -7.90 15.74
N THR A 374 -23.43 -7.89 16.80
CA THR A 374 -22.96 -9.11 17.46
C THR A 374 -24.09 -9.84 18.17
N PHE A 375 -24.93 -9.09 18.91
CA PHE A 375 -26.07 -9.67 19.63
C PHE A 375 -27.10 -10.23 18.67
N ASP A 376 -27.43 -9.50 17.61
CA ASP A 376 -28.34 -9.97 16.56
C ASP A 376 -27.82 -11.27 15.93
N LYS A 377 -26.52 -11.34 15.60
CA LYS A 377 -25.91 -12.53 14.97
C LYS A 377 -25.87 -13.73 15.92
N LEU A 378 -25.76 -13.52 17.23
CA LEU A 378 -25.80 -14.57 18.25
C LEU A 378 -27.22 -14.94 18.69
N GLY A 379 -28.25 -14.22 18.23
CA GLY A 379 -29.63 -14.40 18.68
C GLY A 379 -29.84 -14.01 20.15
N LEU A 380 -29.04 -13.07 20.67
CA LEU A 380 -29.17 -12.52 22.02
C LEU A 380 -30.10 -11.30 22.01
N SER A 381 -30.82 -11.07 23.12
CA SER A 381 -31.63 -9.86 23.28
C SER A 381 -30.74 -8.62 23.34
N ARG A 382 -31.05 -7.58 22.56
CA ARG A 382 -30.39 -6.27 22.62
C ARG A 382 -30.50 -5.60 24.00
N GLU A 383 -31.46 -6.00 24.83
CA GLU A 383 -31.54 -5.57 26.24
C GLU A 383 -30.30 -5.97 27.06
N GLY A 384 -29.54 -6.99 26.62
CA GLY A 384 -28.26 -7.36 27.21
C GLY A 384 -27.13 -6.37 26.88
N ILE A 385 -27.33 -5.42 25.97
CA ILE A 385 -26.42 -4.33 25.71
C ILE A 385 -26.78 -3.16 26.61
N VAL A 386 -25.95 -2.83 27.59
CA VAL A 386 -26.17 -1.72 28.51
C VAL A 386 -25.30 -0.54 28.07
N GLY A 387 -25.92 0.41 27.39
CA GLY A 387 -25.30 1.70 27.09
C GLY A 387 -25.42 2.66 28.27
N ILE A 388 -24.30 3.20 28.73
CA ILE A 388 -24.25 4.13 29.84
C ILE A 388 -23.75 5.48 29.36
N THR A 389 -24.60 6.52 29.42
CA THR A 389 -24.15 7.91 29.29
C THR A 389 -23.80 8.49 30.64
N MET A 390 -22.67 9.17 30.74
CA MET A 390 -22.12 9.64 32.01
C MET A 390 -21.78 11.13 31.89
N PRO A 391 -22.80 12.01 31.99
CA PRO A 391 -22.60 13.44 31.87
C PRO A 391 -21.66 13.97 32.96
N GLY A 392 -20.63 14.70 32.52
CA GLY A 392 -19.63 15.36 33.34
C GLY A 392 -19.73 16.89 33.24
N PHE A 393 -18.59 17.57 33.40
CA PHE A 393 -18.55 19.04 33.34
C PHE A 393 -18.49 19.59 31.92
N GLY A 394 -17.97 18.83 30.97
CA GLY A 394 -17.81 19.22 29.56
C GLY A 394 -18.84 18.64 28.61
N THR A 395 -19.79 17.85 29.06
CA THR A 395 -20.82 17.25 28.22
C THR A 395 -21.74 18.30 27.64
N THR A 396 -21.91 18.33 26.30
CA THR A 396 -22.80 19.27 25.61
C THR A 396 -24.21 18.68 25.46
N ASP A 397 -25.21 19.53 25.28
CA ASP A 397 -26.60 19.08 25.10
C ASP A 397 -26.74 18.24 23.82
N ARG A 398 -26.03 18.59 22.74
CA ARG A 398 -26.09 17.87 21.47
C ARG A 398 -25.59 16.44 21.61
N THR A 399 -24.39 16.23 22.13
CA THR A 399 -23.81 14.90 22.31
C THR A 399 -24.58 14.05 23.30
N TYR A 400 -25.10 14.68 24.36
CA TYR A 400 -25.95 14.02 25.33
C TYR A 400 -27.26 13.50 24.72
N HIS A 401 -27.98 14.32 23.92
CA HIS A 401 -29.19 13.88 23.23
C HIS A 401 -28.87 12.81 22.17
N ASN A 402 -27.82 12.98 21.38
CA ASN A 402 -27.39 11.98 20.41
C ASN A 402 -27.12 10.61 21.05
N ALA A 403 -26.48 10.59 22.23
CA ALA A 403 -26.24 9.34 22.96
C ALA A 403 -27.55 8.65 23.36
N LEU A 404 -28.51 9.40 23.91
CA LEU A 404 -29.79 8.86 24.35
C LEU A 404 -30.66 8.38 23.18
N ASP A 405 -30.76 9.19 22.13
CA ASP A 405 -31.58 8.88 20.95
C ASP A 405 -31.04 7.68 20.19
N LEU A 406 -29.72 7.57 20.02
CA LEU A 406 -29.09 6.41 19.43
C LEU A 406 -29.35 5.13 20.24
N MET A 407 -29.20 5.16 21.56
CA MET A 407 -29.45 3.98 22.40
C MET A 407 -30.92 3.55 22.35
N ARG A 408 -31.87 4.49 22.30
CA ARG A 408 -33.30 4.20 22.18
C ARG A 408 -33.66 3.61 20.83
N SER A 409 -33.21 4.22 19.74
CA SER A 409 -33.48 3.75 18.37
C SER A 409 -32.93 2.35 18.12
N LEU A 410 -31.76 2.02 18.68
CA LEU A 410 -31.15 0.68 18.61
C LEU A 410 -31.76 -0.32 19.61
N GLN A 411 -32.71 0.09 20.46
CA GLN A 411 -33.43 -0.74 21.44
C GLN A 411 -32.49 -1.43 22.47
N VAL A 412 -31.45 -0.73 22.90
CA VAL A 412 -30.52 -1.21 23.93
C VAL A 412 -30.94 -0.69 25.31
N THR A 413 -30.49 -1.34 26.38
CA THR A 413 -30.73 -0.88 27.74
C THR A 413 -29.96 0.42 27.99
N THR A 414 -30.70 1.52 28.22
CA THR A 414 -30.14 2.84 28.44
C THR A 414 -30.00 3.14 29.93
N ARG A 415 -28.84 3.65 30.36
CA ARG A 415 -28.57 4.16 31.70
C ARG A 415 -27.93 5.53 31.62
N GLU A 416 -28.30 6.37 32.57
CA GLU A 416 -27.69 7.68 32.79
C GLU A 416 -27.12 7.72 34.20
N ILE A 417 -25.83 8.02 34.34
CA ILE A 417 -25.12 8.12 35.62
C ILE A 417 -24.24 9.36 35.59
N SER A 418 -24.63 10.41 36.29
CA SER A 418 -23.81 11.62 36.42
C SER A 418 -22.56 11.35 37.24
N ILE A 419 -21.40 11.81 36.72
CA ILE A 419 -20.10 11.69 37.43
C ILE A 419 -19.79 12.95 38.27
N ARG A 420 -20.62 13.98 38.22
CA ARG A 420 -20.30 15.31 38.80
C ARG A 420 -20.01 15.25 40.28
N ASP A 421 -20.91 14.67 41.09
CA ASP A 421 -20.77 14.65 42.54
C ASP A 421 -19.56 13.80 42.99
N ALA A 422 -19.34 12.66 42.32
CA ALA A 422 -18.16 11.81 42.58
C ALA A 422 -16.86 12.55 42.28
N CYS A 423 -16.78 13.22 41.10
CA CYS A 423 -15.61 14.02 40.74
C CYS A 423 -15.39 15.21 41.69
N ILE A 424 -16.44 15.91 42.12
CA ILE A 424 -16.34 16.99 43.11
C ILE A 424 -15.74 16.46 44.41
N GLN A 425 -16.24 15.34 44.91
CA GLN A 425 -15.71 14.74 46.13
C GLN A 425 -14.24 14.30 45.94
N HIS A 426 -13.92 13.64 44.81
CA HIS A 426 -12.57 13.21 44.50
C HIS A 426 -11.57 14.39 44.46
N PHE A 427 -11.91 15.48 43.74
CA PHE A 427 -11.06 16.67 43.67
C PHE A 427 -10.85 17.32 45.06
N LYS A 428 -11.86 17.29 45.90
CA LYS A 428 -11.77 17.76 47.29
C LYS A 428 -10.80 16.90 48.12
N ASP A 429 -10.84 15.56 47.94
CA ASP A 429 -10.04 14.62 48.69
C ASP A 429 -8.52 14.69 48.31
N ILE A 430 -8.21 15.15 47.09
CA ILE A 430 -6.84 15.34 46.60
C ILE A 430 -6.39 16.81 46.63
N ASP A 431 -7.14 17.71 47.28
CA ASP A 431 -6.85 19.14 47.34
C ASP A 431 -6.69 19.83 45.97
N HIS A 432 -7.41 19.37 44.95
CA HIS A 432 -7.39 19.96 43.59
C HIS A 432 -8.42 21.08 43.47
N ASP A 433 -7.97 22.25 42.99
CA ASP A 433 -8.86 23.39 42.74
C ASP A 433 -9.64 23.17 41.44
N MET A 434 -10.96 23.06 41.55
CA MET A 434 -11.87 22.82 40.43
C MET A 434 -11.90 23.95 39.39
N SER A 435 -11.39 25.14 39.70
CA SER A 435 -11.23 26.22 38.72
C SER A 435 -10.05 26.00 37.78
N VAL A 436 -9.14 25.08 38.11
CA VAL A 436 -7.96 24.71 37.31
C VAL A 436 -8.28 23.51 36.42
N HIS A 437 -8.53 23.79 35.15
CA HIS A 437 -8.88 22.76 34.17
C HIS A 437 -7.60 22.15 33.52
N ASP A 438 -6.80 21.48 34.31
CA ASP A 438 -5.55 20.80 33.91
C ASP A 438 -5.75 19.30 33.65
N VAL A 439 -4.67 18.61 33.42
CA VAL A 439 -4.63 17.14 33.21
C VAL A 439 -5.25 16.37 34.38
N THR A 440 -5.18 16.88 35.62
CA THR A 440 -5.78 16.26 36.81
C THR A 440 -7.29 16.30 36.71
N TYR A 441 -7.82 17.47 36.34
CA TYR A 441 -9.26 17.70 36.16
C TYR A 441 -9.83 16.80 35.05
N GLU A 442 -9.14 16.69 33.89
CA GLU A 442 -9.57 15.85 32.79
C GLU A 442 -9.49 14.35 33.13
N ASN A 443 -8.33 13.90 33.63
CA ASN A 443 -8.10 12.49 33.96
C ASN A 443 -8.98 11.99 35.12
N GLY A 444 -9.32 12.84 36.09
CA GLY A 444 -10.23 12.48 37.16
C GLY A 444 -11.59 12.04 36.62
N GLN A 445 -12.15 12.83 35.70
CA GLN A 445 -13.44 12.53 35.08
C GLN A 445 -13.38 11.24 34.22
N ALA A 446 -12.33 11.06 33.45
CA ALA A 446 -12.17 9.87 32.60
C ALA A 446 -12.05 8.58 33.43
N ARG A 447 -11.32 8.62 34.55
CA ARG A 447 -11.20 7.47 35.47
C ARG A 447 -12.49 7.15 36.19
N GLU A 448 -13.25 8.16 36.62
CA GLU A 448 -14.56 7.96 37.24
C GLU A 448 -15.53 7.25 36.30
N ARG A 449 -15.57 7.65 35.00
CA ARG A 449 -16.36 6.95 33.99
C ARG A 449 -15.93 5.48 33.84
N THR A 450 -14.65 5.21 33.80
CA THR A 450 -14.13 3.84 33.66
C THR A 450 -14.45 3.01 34.91
N GLN A 451 -14.31 3.54 36.10
CA GLN A 451 -14.69 2.87 37.34
C GLN A 451 -16.16 2.46 37.32
N ILE A 452 -17.08 3.38 36.99
CA ILE A 452 -18.51 3.10 36.87
C ILE A 452 -18.76 1.94 35.86
N LEU A 453 -18.14 1.98 34.68
CA LEU A 453 -18.34 0.95 33.67
C LEU A 453 -17.87 -0.44 34.17
N MET A 454 -16.72 -0.51 34.82
CA MET A 454 -16.14 -1.76 35.34
C MET A 454 -16.99 -2.33 36.48
N ASP A 455 -17.37 -1.52 37.45
CA ASP A 455 -18.18 -1.95 38.60
C ASP A 455 -19.60 -2.33 38.16
N TYR A 456 -20.17 -1.59 37.22
CA TYR A 456 -21.48 -1.94 36.66
C TYR A 456 -21.43 -3.27 35.86
N ALA A 457 -20.39 -3.50 35.09
CA ALA A 457 -20.19 -4.77 34.41
C ALA A 457 -20.09 -5.94 35.41
N ASN A 458 -19.38 -5.76 36.51
CA ASN A 458 -19.33 -6.77 37.59
C ASN A 458 -20.72 -7.02 38.19
N LYS A 459 -21.50 -5.97 38.43
CA LYS A 459 -22.87 -6.07 38.98
C LYS A 459 -23.80 -6.87 38.08
N VAL A 460 -23.67 -6.74 36.74
CA VAL A 460 -24.58 -7.38 35.80
C VAL A 460 -23.99 -8.66 35.18
N GLY A 461 -22.79 -9.07 35.58
CA GLY A 461 -22.08 -10.23 35.03
C GLY A 461 -21.72 -10.07 33.55
N GLY A 462 -21.36 -8.87 33.12
CA GLY A 462 -21.08 -8.50 31.75
C GLY A 462 -19.61 -8.16 31.46
N LEU A 463 -19.34 -7.78 30.23
CA LEU A 463 -18.03 -7.31 29.76
C LEU A 463 -18.07 -5.82 29.40
N VAL A 464 -17.06 -5.08 29.80
CA VAL A 464 -16.86 -3.68 29.34
C VAL A 464 -16.23 -3.71 27.93
N ILE A 465 -16.92 -3.07 26.99
CA ILE A 465 -16.44 -2.93 25.61
C ILE A 465 -15.76 -1.57 25.43
N GLY A 466 -14.50 -1.61 24.98
CA GLY A 466 -13.69 -0.43 24.72
C GLY A 466 -14.06 0.25 23.41
N THR A 467 -14.05 1.55 23.44
CA THR A 467 -14.40 2.43 22.31
C THR A 467 -13.20 3.09 21.66
N GLY A 468 -12.03 3.12 22.32
CA GLY A 468 -10.82 3.78 21.82
C GLY A 468 -10.36 3.23 20.48
N ASP A 469 -9.99 4.11 19.56
CA ASP A 469 -9.56 3.80 18.21
C ASP A 469 -8.02 3.72 18.05
N LEU A 470 -7.57 3.32 16.87
CA LEU A 470 -6.15 3.14 16.57
C LEU A 470 -5.36 4.47 16.61
N SER A 471 -5.95 5.56 16.15
CA SER A 471 -5.30 6.89 16.09
C SER A 471 -5.06 7.46 17.48
N GLU A 472 -6.05 7.33 18.37
CA GLU A 472 -5.93 7.70 19.78
C GLU A 472 -4.85 6.87 20.48
N LEU A 473 -4.81 5.57 20.21
CA LEU A 473 -3.78 4.68 20.74
C LEU A 473 -2.37 5.05 20.23
N ALA A 474 -2.24 5.45 18.95
CA ALA A 474 -0.97 5.87 18.37
C ALA A 474 -0.44 7.14 19.04
N LEU A 475 -1.30 8.14 19.21
CA LEU A 475 -0.96 9.43 19.83
C LEU A 475 -0.91 9.37 21.36
N GLY A 476 -1.40 8.27 21.97
CA GLY A 476 -1.63 8.19 23.41
C GLY A 476 -2.63 9.22 23.89
N TRP A 477 -3.61 9.60 23.06
CA TRP A 477 -4.67 10.54 23.38
C TRP A 477 -5.81 9.84 24.12
N ALA A 478 -5.47 9.35 25.28
CA ALA A 478 -6.38 8.68 26.21
C ALA A 478 -5.81 8.79 27.63
N THR A 479 -6.68 8.77 28.63
CA THR A 479 -6.28 8.76 30.03
C THR A 479 -5.78 7.39 30.43
N TYR A 480 -4.53 7.31 30.91
CA TYR A 480 -3.97 6.05 31.42
C TYR A 480 -4.81 5.53 32.59
N ASN A 481 -5.16 4.25 32.55
CA ASN A 481 -6.08 3.60 33.51
C ASN A 481 -7.47 4.31 33.58
N GLY A 482 -7.90 4.86 32.46
CA GLY A 482 -9.20 5.49 32.27
C GLY A 482 -9.84 4.96 30.99
N ASP A 483 -10.20 5.84 30.09
CA ASP A 483 -10.90 5.53 28.83
C ASP A 483 -10.14 4.60 27.88
N HIS A 484 -8.81 4.45 28.02
CA HIS A 484 -8.06 3.46 27.24
C HIS A 484 -8.24 2.01 27.73
N MET A 485 -8.86 1.80 28.90
CA MET A 485 -9.04 0.48 29.52
C MET A 485 -10.43 -0.09 29.26
N SER A 486 -10.47 -1.39 28.94
CA SER A 486 -11.70 -2.16 28.76
C SER A 486 -11.40 -3.65 28.92
N MET A 487 -12.43 -4.49 28.83
CA MET A 487 -12.24 -5.95 28.80
C MET A 487 -12.09 -6.48 27.37
N TYR A 488 -12.56 -5.73 26.37
CA TYR A 488 -12.35 -6.02 24.94
C TYR A 488 -12.52 -4.74 24.10
N GLY A 489 -11.49 -4.32 23.36
CA GLY A 489 -11.49 -3.12 22.53
C GLY A 489 -11.86 -3.41 21.09
N VAL A 490 -13.13 -3.18 20.71
CA VAL A 490 -13.61 -3.53 19.36
C VAL A 490 -13.07 -2.62 18.27
N ASN A 491 -12.70 -1.37 18.60
CA ASN A 491 -12.18 -0.38 17.65
C ASN A 491 -10.64 -0.26 17.66
N ALA A 492 -9.93 -1.04 18.46
CA ALA A 492 -8.48 -0.89 18.69
C ALA A 492 -7.60 -0.94 17.42
N SER A 493 -8.11 -1.46 16.31
CA SER A 493 -7.41 -1.52 15.02
C SER A 493 -8.07 -0.65 13.93
N ILE A 494 -9.02 0.19 14.29
CA ILE A 494 -9.74 1.08 13.37
C ILE A 494 -9.23 2.51 13.57
N PRO A 495 -8.60 3.15 12.58
CA PRO A 495 -8.18 4.56 12.70
C PRO A 495 -9.36 5.52 12.61
N LYS A 496 -9.20 6.73 13.15
CA LYS A 496 -10.24 7.75 13.26
C LYS A 496 -10.90 8.09 11.91
N THR A 497 -10.10 8.18 10.85
CA THR A 497 -10.60 8.42 9.49
C THR A 497 -11.55 7.30 9.05
N LEU A 498 -11.19 6.05 9.31
CA LEU A 498 -12.03 4.89 8.95
C LEU A 498 -13.28 4.77 9.83
N VAL A 499 -13.24 5.16 11.11
CA VAL A 499 -14.42 5.17 11.99
C VAL A 499 -15.54 5.99 11.38
N ARG A 500 -15.25 7.19 10.90
CA ARG A 500 -16.23 8.09 10.24
C ARG A 500 -16.87 7.39 9.02
N TYR A 501 -16.07 6.78 8.16
CA TYR A 501 -16.55 6.07 6.98
C TYR A 501 -17.46 4.89 7.33
N LEU A 502 -17.09 4.10 8.33
CA LEU A 502 -17.89 2.95 8.77
C LEU A 502 -19.25 3.39 9.35
N VAL A 503 -19.28 4.44 10.18
CA VAL A 503 -20.53 4.96 10.74
C VAL A 503 -21.40 5.53 9.62
N THR A 504 -20.82 6.23 8.64
CA THR A 504 -21.55 6.72 7.46
C THR A 504 -22.14 5.55 6.66
N TRP A 505 -21.35 4.53 6.38
CA TRP A 505 -21.81 3.35 5.66
C TRP A 505 -22.97 2.63 6.36
N VAL A 506 -22.90 2.48 7.70
CA VAL A 506 -24.01 1.89 8.49
C VAL A 506 -25.25 2.77 8.43
N ALA A 507 -25.09 4.10 8.50
CA ALA A 507 -26.22 5.04 8.40
C ALA A 507 -26.94 4.94 7.03
N GLU A 508 -26.20 4.63 5.96
CA GLU A 508 -26.75 4.55 4.60
C GLU A 508 -27.33 3.17 4.26
N THR A 509 -26.80 2.10 4.86
CA THR A 509 -27.09 0.72 4.41
C THR A 509 -27.70 -0.19 5.47
N GLY A 510 -27.55 0.11 6.76
CA GLY A 510 -27.72 -0.87 7.82
C GLY A 510 -28.75 -0.57 8.91
N VAL A 511 -29.46 0.58 8.87
CA VAL A 511 -30.38 1.01 9.94
C VAL A 511 -31.68 1.62 9.39
N ASP A 512 -32.69 1.78 10.29
CA ASP A 512 -33.92 2.50 10.00
C ASP A 512 -33.71 4.02 9.92
N GLU A 513 -34.73 4.76 9.45
CA GLU A 513 -34.63 6.22 9.22
C GLU A 513 -34.41 7.04 10.50
N GLU A 514 -34.92 6.57 11.65
CA GLU A 514 -34.72 7.23 12.95
C GLU A 514 -33.26 7.14 13.38
N SER A 515 -32.70 5.94 13.36
CA SER A 515 -31.28 5.69 13.64
C SER A 515 -30.37 6.42 12.64
N ARG A 516 -30.74 6.42 11.34
CA ARG A 516 -30.00 7.13 10.29
C ARG A 516 -29.86 8.62 10.59
N THR A 517 -30.95 9.28 10.97
CA THR A 517 -30.93 10.72 11.27
C THR A 517 -29.98 11.02 12.44
N THR A 518 -30.04 10.22 13.51
CA THR A 518 -29.16 10.37 14.68
C THR A 518 -27.70 10.13 14.31
N LEU A 519 -27.41 9.10 13.49
CA LEU A 519 -26.05 8.80 13.03
C LEU A 519 -25.46 9.93 12.18
N LEU A 520 -26.24 10.54 11.29
CA LEU A 520 -25.80 11.67 10.48
C LEU A 520 -25.48 12.90 11.34
N ASP A 521 -26.27 13.17 12.41
CA ASP A 521 -25.98 14.27 13.35
C ASP A 521 -24.70 14.01 14.15
N ILE A 522 -24.44 12.75 14.54
CA ILE A 522 -23.19 12.35 15.20
C ILE A 522 -21.98 12.56 14.26
N ILE A 523 -22.11 12.19 12.99
CA ILE A 523 -21.06 12.36 11.98
C ILE A 523 -20.69 13.84 11.78
N ASP A 524 -21.68 14.73 11.85
CA ASP A 524 -21.51 16.18 11.71
C ASP A 524 -21.02 16.87 13.00
N THR A 525 -20.95 16.16 14.12
CA THR A 525 -20.50 16.70 15.41
C THR A 525 -18.96 16.77 15.44
N PRO A 526 -18.36 17.94 15.82
CA PRO A 526 -16.92 18.07 15.97
C PRO A 526 -16.35 17.14 17.05
N ILE A 527 -15.15 16.57 16.78
CA ILE A 527 -14.47 15.69 17.73
C ILE A 527 -13.97 16.51 18.93
N SER A 528 -14.43 16.14 20.14
CA SER A 528 -14.05 16.79 21.39
C SER A 528 -13.92 15.76 22.52
N PRO A 529 -12.96 15.92 23.46
CA PRO A 529 -12.85 15.06 24.62
C PRO A 529 -13.96 15.29 25.66
N GLU A 530 -14.75 16.38 25.56
CA GLU A 530 -15.87 16.73 26.46
C GLU A 530 -15.51 16.69 27.95
N LEU A 531 -14.31 17.09 28.31
CA LEU A 531 -13.80 17.08 29.65
C LEU A 531 -13.77 18.50 30.27
N ILE A 532 -13.65 19.53 29.42
CA ILE A 532 -13.63 20.95 29.81
C ILE A 532 -15.01 21.57 29.54
N PRO A 533 -15.55 22.41 30.45
CA PRO A 533 -16.83 23.06 30.26
C PRO A 533 -16.91 23.83 28.93
N ALA A 534 -18.08 23.80 28.29
CA ALA A 534 -18.39 24.60 27.10
C ALA A 534 -18.23 26.11 27.37
N ASP A 535 -18.19 26.93 26.32
CA ASP A 535 -18.21 28.38 26.42
C ASP A 535 -19.59 28.90 26.92
N GLU A 536 -19.70 30.21 27.15
CA GLU A 536 -20.95 30.84 27.62
C GLU A 536 -22.12 30.66 26.63
N ASN A 537 -21.86 30.31 25.39
CA ASN A 537 -22.84 30.06 24.32
C ASN A 537 -23.14 28.56 24.11
N GLY A 538 -22.58 27.67 24.93
CA GLY A 538 -22.74 26.21 24.80
C GLY A 538 -21.89 25.55 23.70
N ASN A 539 -20.94 26.28 23.10
CA ASN A 539 -20.08 25.71 22.08
C ASN A 539 -18.90 24.95 22.68
N ILE A 540 -18.43 23.94 21.96
CA ILE A 540 -17.24 23.17 22.30
C ILE A 540 -16.00 24.08 22.31
N LYS A 541 -15.43 24.29 23.51
CA LYS A 541 -14.27 25.17 23.71
C LYS A 541 -12.95 24.55 23.29
N GLN A 542 -12.87 23.23 23.31
CA GLN A 542 -11.65 22.47 23.04
C GLN A 542 -11.92 21.43 21.95
N LYS A 543 -11.44 21.70 20.74
CA LYS A 543 -11.43 20.69 19.70
C LYS A 543 -10.16 19.86 19.83
N THR A 544 -10.29 18.54 19.74
CA THR A 544 -9.14 17.63 19.84
C THR A 544 -8.08 17.94 18.79
N GLU A 545 -8.49 18.21 17.55
CA GLU A 545 -7.57 18.49 16.46
C GLU A 545 -6.77 19.78 16.58
N ASP A 546 -7.26 20.76 17.36
CA ASP A 546 -6.51 21.99 17.67
C ASP A 546 -5.29 21.70 18.56
N LEU A 547 -5.36 20.65 19.39
CA LEU A 547 -4.33 20.26 20.35
C LEU A 547 -3.36 19.20 19.82
N VAL A 548 -3.90 18.20 19.16
CA VAL A 548 -3.09 17.07 18.68
C VAL A 548 -2.78 17.12 17.18
N GLY A 549 -3.57 17.87 16.41
CA GLY A 549 -3.51 17.98 14.97
C GLY A 549 -4.57 17.16 14.23
N PRO A 550 -4.75 17.40 12.93
CA PRO A 550 -5.71 16.68 12.09
C PRO A 550 -5.47 15.17 12.10
N TYR A 551 -6.50 14.40 12.40
CA TYR A 551 -6.39 12.93 12.43
C TYR A 551 -6.03 12.35 11.07
N GLU A 552 -6.45 12.94 9.96
CA GLU A 552 -6.08 12.45 8.62
C GLU A 552 -4.56 12.50 8.38
N LEU A 553 -3.85 13.51 8.87
CA LEU A 553 -2.39 13.56 8.83
C LEU A 553 -1.77 12.49 9.72
N HIS A 554 -2.30 12.31 10.94
CA HIS A 554 -1.77 11.29 11.87
C HIS A 554 -1.99 9.87 11.36
N ASP A 555 -3.14 9.59 10.77
CA ASP A 555 -3.44 8.28 10.17
C ASP A 555 -2.52 8.02 8.97
N PHE A 556 -2.28 9.02 8.13
CA PHE A 556 -1.31 8.94 7.05
C PHE A 556 0.11 8.64 7.58
N PHE A 557 0.57 9.38 8.59
CA PHE A 557 1.89 9.16 9.21
C PHE A 557 1.98 7.77 9.84
N LEU A 558 0.96 7.37 10.59
CA LEU A 558 0.89 6.06 11.24
C LEU A 558 0.97 4.92 10.24
N PHE A 559 0.23 5.02 9.12
CA PHE A 559 0.24 4.01 8.09
C PHE A 559 1.63 3.80 7.51
N HIS A 560 2.25 4.88 7.05
CA HIS A 560 3.57 4.82 6.42
C HIS A 560 4.69 4.44 7.40
N PHE A 561 4.58 4.90 8.65
CA PHE A 561 5.54 4.59 9.70
C PHE A 561 5.50 3.11 10.10
N LEU A 562 4.31 2.55 10.35
CA LEU A 562 4.17 1.18 10.83
C LEU A 562 4.13 0.13 9.72
N ARG A 563 3.41 0.42 8.63
CA ARG A 563 3.23 -0.57 7.56
C ARG A 563 4.50 -0.77 6.73
N PHE A 564 5.25 0.29 6.49
CA PHE A 564 6.39 0.27 5.60
C PHE A 564 7.72 0.60 6.28
N GLY A 565 7.70 1.08 7.52
CA GLY A 565 8.91 1.49 8.24
C GLY A 565 9.58 2.74 7.63
N PHE A 566 8.80 3.62 7.03
CA PHE A 566 9.34 4.82 6.39
C PHE A 566 9.88 5.81 7.41
N ARG A 567 10.98 6.46 7.03
CA ARG A 567 11.62 7.52 7.80
C ARG A 567 10.81 8.84 7.68
N PRO A 568 10.92 9.75 8.66
CA PRO A 568 10.17 11.01 8.67
C PRO A 568 10.30 11.82 7.38
N ALA A 569 11.48 11.94 6.79
CA ALA A 569 11.69 12.71 5.56
C ALA A 569 10.91 12.13 4.35
N LYS A 570 10.81 10.80 4.24
CA LYS A 570 9.99 10.15 3.20
C LYS A 570 8.50 10.33 3.45
N ILE A 571 8.06 10.19 4.71
CA ILE A 571 6.66 10.41 5.11
C ILE A 571 6.26 11.86 4.80
N PHE A 572 7.10 12.83 5.15
CA PHE A 572 6.89 14.24 4.85
C PHE A 572 6.73 14.49 3.35
N TYR A 573 7.67 13.98 2.54
CA TYR A 573 7.61 14.09 1.08
C TYR A 573 6.32 13.53 0.48
N LEU A 574 5.88 12.37 0.94
CA LEU A 574 4.63 11.76 0.48
C LEU A 574 3.40 12.56 0.95
N ALA A 575 3.43 13.09 2.17
CA ALA A 575 2.36 13.93 2.71
C ALA A 575 2.22 15.26 1.94
N GLU A 576 3.34 15.90 1.53
CA GLU A 576 3.32 17.09 0.67
C GLU A 576 2.61 16.84 -0.67
N ILE A 577 2.71 15.63 -1.20
CA ILE A 577 2.04 15.24 -2.45
C ILE A 577 0.57 14.94 -2.19
N ALA A 578 0.28 14.11 -1.18
CA ALA A 578 -1.07 13.65 -0.86
C ALA A 578 -2.00 14.79 -0.41
N PHE A 579 -1.47 15.79 0.31
CA PHE A 579 -2.25 16.88 0.90
C PHE A 579 -1.90 18.26 0.31
N ARG A 580 -1.38 18.30 -0.92
CA ARG A 580 -0.87 19.53 -1.58
C ARG A 580 -1.82 20.72 -1.51
N ASP A 581 -3.13 20.48 -1.66
CA ASP A 581 -4.15 21.52 -1.71
C ASP A 581 -4.88 21.73 -0.36
N VAL A 582 -4.46 20.99 0.69
CA VAL A 582 -5.13 20.98 2.00
C VAL A 582 -4.24 21.57 3.09
N TYR A 583 -2.96 21.20 3.12
CA TYR A 583 -2.01 21.63 4.15
C TYR A 583 -0.71 22.17 3.55
N ASP A 584 -0.20 23.24 4.16
CA ASP A 584 1.13 23.75 3.84
C ASP A 584 2.24 22.88 4.49
N LYS A 585 3.46 23.06 4.02
CA LYS A 585 4.64 22.31 4.47
C LYS A 585 4.90 22.45 5.97
N GLU A 586 4.76 23.67 6.50
CA GLU A 586 5.01 23.95 7.92
C GLU A 586 3.99 23.23 8.82
N THR A 587 2.74 23.16 8.40
CA THR A 587 1.68 22.41 9.08
C THR A 587 1.99 20.91 9.07
N ILE A 588 2.37 20.34 7.92
CA ILE A 588 2.73 18.92 7.83
C ILE A 588 3.95 18.62 8.71
N LYS A 589 5.02 19.44 8.64
CA LYS A 589 6.22 19.30 9.46
C LYS A 589 5.92 19.37 10.96
N LYS A 590 5.12 20.36 11.37
CA LYS A 590 4.68 20.53 12.76
C LYS A 590 4.02 19.26 13.31
N TRP A 591 3.06 18.72 12.57
CA TRP A 591 2.27 17.59 13.04
C TRP A 591 3.01 16.26 12.90
N LEU A 592 3.88 16.08 11.93
CA LEU A 592 4.77 14.93 11.86
C LEU A 592 5.76 14.90 13.04
N THR A 593 6.34 16.06 13.40
CA THR A 593 7.21 16.20 14.57
C THR A 593 6.45 15.86 15.86
N ASN A 594 5.20 16.36 15.98
CA ASN A 594 4.33 16.05 17.12
C ASN A 594 3.96 14.55 17.16
N PHE A 595 3.63 13.96 16.02
CA PHE A 595 3.37 12.52 15.91
C PHE A 595 4.57 11.70 16.41
N CYS A 596 5.76 11.94 15.91
CA CYS A 596 6.98 11.22 16.34
C CYS A 596 7.20 11.36 17.85
N ARG A 597 7.10 12.59 18.40
CA ARG A 597 7.27 12.84 19.83
C ARG A 597 6.25 12.08 20.67
N ARG A 598 4.97 12.18 20.31
CA ARG A 598 3.88 11.54 21.07
C ARG A 598 3.93 10.03 20.94
N PHE A 599 4.15 9.50 19.74
CA PHE A 599 4.22 8.07 19.47
C PHE A 599 5.23 7.37 20.39
N PHE A 600 6.40 7.95 20.59
CA PHE A 600 7.41 7.41 21.49
C PHE A 600 7.05 7.64 22.97
N ASN A 601 6.77 8.88 23.37
CA ASN A 601 6.54 9.23 24.78
C ASN A 601 5.31 8.53 25.38
N GLN A 602 4.34 8.14 24.58
CA GLN A 602 3.10 7.52 25.04
C GLN A 602 3.10 5.98 24.95
N GLN A 603 4.26 5.36 24.62
CA GLN A 603 4.35 3.90 24.52
C GLN A 603 3.92 3.17 25.78
N PHE A 604 4.20 3.69 26.97
CA PHE A 604 3.80 3.06 28.23
C PHE A 604 2.29 2.80 28.33
N LYS A 605 1.45 3.63 27.71
CA LYS A 605 0.00 3.43 27.66
C LYS A 605 -0.36 2.20 26.81
N ARG A 606 0.38 1.99 25.71
CA ARG A 606 0.15 0.84 24.80
C ARG A 606 0.61 -0.50 25.38
N SER A 607 1.52 -0.51 26.34
CA SER A 607 2.02 -1.73 26.98
C SER A 607 0.93 -2.54 27.70
N CYS A 608 -0.18 -1.91 28.08
CA CYS A 608 -1.29 -2.55 28.80
C CYS A 608 -2.61 -2.53 28.01
N LEU A 609 -2.56 -2.41 26.69
CA LEU A 609 -3.78 -2.38 25.87
C LEU A 609 -4.64 -3.64 26.06
N PRO A 610 -5.97 -3.48 26.16
CA PRO A 610 -6.91 -4.60 26.12
C PRO A 610 -6.79 -5.44 24.86
N ASP A 611 -7.29 -6.66 24.90
CA ASP A 611 -7.50 -7.47 23.71
C ASP A 611 -8.48 -6.79 22.75
N GLY A 612 -8.27 -6.96 21.45
CA GLY A 612 -9.15 -6.48 20.40
C GLY A 612 -8.82 -7.16 19.07
N PRO A 613 -9.75 -7.13 18.10
CA PRO A 613 -9.52 -7.75 16.80
C PRO A 613 -8.53 -6.93 15.97
N LYS A 614 -7.61 -7.59 15.28
CA LYS A 614 -6.81 -6.98 14.23
C LYS A 614 -7.64 -6.96 12.95
N VAL A 615 -7.94 -5.77 12.45
CA VAL A 615 -8.76 -5.58 11.25
C VAL A 615 -7.90 -5.31 10.02
N GLY A 616 -7.02 -4.33 10.09
CA GLY A 616 -6.16 -3.91 8.99
C GLY A 616 -4.72 -4.44 9.08
N SER A 617 -3.88 -4.02 8.13
CA SER A 617 -2.45 -4.35 8.11
C SER A 617 -1.64 -3.66 9.21
N VAL A 618 -2.18 -2.60 9.83
CA VAL A 618 -1.58 -1.83 10.92
C VAL A 618 -2.35 -2.08 12.21
N SER A 619 -1.63 -2.39 13.30
CA SER A 619 -2.16 -2.55 14.64
C SER A 619 -1.08 -2.20 15.66
N LEU A 620 -1.50 -1.81 16.85
CA LEU A 620 -0.61 -1.42 17.96
C LEU A 620 -0.65 -2.41 19.14
N SER A 621 -1.19 -3.62 18.92
CA SER A 621 -1.23 -4.64 19.96
C SER A 621 0.18 -5.01 20.45
N PRO A 622 0.47 -4.88 21.76
CA PRO A 622 1.77 -5.21 22.31
C PRO A 622 2.06 -6.72 22.30
N ARG A 623 1.05 -7.55 22.07
CA ARG A 623 1.16 -9.02 22.03
C ARG A 623 1.73 -9.55 20.73
N GLY A 624 1.61 -8.81 19.62
CA GLY A 624 2.01 -9.31 18.30
C GLY A 624 2.53 -8.27 17.33
N ASP A 625 1.86 -7.13 17.22
CA ASP A 625 2.08 -6.20 16.12
C ASP A 625 3.19 -5.16 16.38
N TRP A 626 3.16 -4.50 17.57
CA TRP A 626 4.12 -3.45 17.89
C TRP A 626 4.72 -3.63 19.29
N ARG A 627 6.01 -3.96 19.35
CA ARG A 627 6.75 -4.24 20.59
C ARG A 627 7.90 -3.26 20.77
N MET A 628 7.58 -2.04 21.17
CA MET A 628 8.56 -1.01 21.45
C MET A 628 8.79 -0.89 22.97
N PRO A 629 10.03 -0.73 23.47
CA PRO A 629 10.28 -0.37 24.85
C PRO A 629 9.61 0.97 25.19
N SER A 630 9.06 1.08 26.41
CA SER A 630 8.36 2.29 26.84
C SER A 630 9.30 3.49 27.07
N ASP A 631 10.57 3.25 27.18
CA ASP A 631 11.66 4.21 27.40
C ASP A 631 12.55 4.42 26.16
N ALA A 632 12.09 3.98 24.99
CA ALA A 632 12.79 4.23 23.73
C ALA A 632 12.87 5.73 23.40
N SER A 633 14.05 6.19 22.99
CA SER A 633 14.27 7.59 22.62
C SER A 633 13.75 7.90 21.22
N SER A 634 13.04 9.01 21.08
CA SER A 634 12.59 9.57 19.79
C SER A 634 13.65 10.44 19.09
N ALA A 635 14.83 10.59 19.66
CA ALA A 635 15.83 11.59 19.24
C ALA A 635 16.18 11.50 17.74
N LEU A 636 16.36 10.30 17.19
CA LEU A 636 16.69 10.10 15.77
C LEU A 636 15.61 10.63 14.84
N TRP A 637 14.35 10.32 15.13
CA TRP A 637 13.21 10.76 14.32
C TRP A 637 12.97 12.26 14.45
N LEU A 638 13.11 12.83 15.65
CA LEU A 638 12.98 14.28 15.87
C LEU A 638 14.10 15.07 15.19
N GLN A 639 15.34 14.58 15.25
CA GLN A 639 16.47 15.19 14.56
C GLN A 639 16.24 15.24 13.05
N GLU A 640 15.67 14.19 12.46
CA GLU A 640 15.33 14.17 11.05
C GLU A 640 14.18 15.14 10.72
N CYS A 641 13.15 15.22 11.58
CA CYS A 641 12.07 16.20 11.43
C CYS A 641 12.58 17.65 11.48
N GLU A 642 13.62 17.95 12.26
CA GLU A 642 14.23 19.30 12.33
C GLU A 642 14.89 19.70 11.00
N GLN A 643 15.36 18.73 10.23
CA GLN A 643 16.06 18.93 8.94
C GLN A 643 15.13 19.05 7.73
N LEU A 644 13.82 18.90 7.91
CA LEU A 644 12.80 18.97 6.85
C LEU A 644 12.61 20.40 6.31
#